data_faa76a7251b89c5dee53685478137319
#
_entry.id   faa76a7251b89c5dee53685478137319
#
_cell.length_a   1.000
_cell.length_b   1.000
_cell.length_c   1.000
_cell.angle_alpha   90.00
_cell.angle_beta   90.00
_cell.angle_gamma   90.00
#
_symmetry.space_group_name_H-M   'P 1'
#
loop_
_entity.id
_entity.type
_entity.pdbx_description
1 polymer ?
#
loop_
_entity_poly.entity_id
_entity_poly.type
_entity_poly.pdbx_seq_one_letter_code
_entity_poly.pdbx_strand_id
1 'polypeptide(L)'
;MRVRRIAGYLPEPCMYREGSVSLKEHRFFLRAIPVVICYFAISVQVHAQPDWVEFTNETSSRIVAAPNVSTNDVAEKDYIWGDVDQDGDIDLICVRKLAFTTGGASAFRTNVLFMNQGGVLVDRTSDFASSSDVAGDNGFLTPTNDRDVILADVTGDGWLDIVTAVTLADGFPKHISYPRVYRNLGNSAGIWQGFLHEDARIPQFEGNAPNGFPHAPRFCSLDAGDIDGDGDLDVYIGDYDSGGGQSLDFNDRLLINDGTGFFSDGTSNRFSGSIIIGGSAFPFQQSAFGMSSSIRDMNGDGALDIIKDTALNPPQYVGISYNTPTSTGIYSAHKESWASMAPYHTTVGDLNNDGANDLVVTDDNADSYLLYNGNDANGLANFSRFFYDFSGGTGATGDDGFGGNSVIADLDNDGWNDVIITDVDVDISGCNRRMHIYHNLGNSPNVTLRQENDGAAWRPNGTHDAAVFDINGDGWLDMVLGTCSGTQVWINVAPIGLNLSFPLGVPDAIPCTGSVTVTAFADAFGGGVVSEPDVKIHVAADGGAFVESVMTPIGGGLFEGILDGTLADTSMEWFVTAALTNGTVTTSETIFNLLGDEIIRDTDDFESGNNGWTVQTDASVSAGAWELANPNGTTSGGTPCAPGVAASGQMCWVTQNGVLGGAAGTADLDGGPAELISPSYNLAGSNATVSFNLWFANIESDPSQIDELTFSISADGGVTWTTALVVGGALGTSSSWQGFQIPVATVVTPSANTMFRFSAADSPNNSLVEAAVDDFVVETVNCSGTGGNSFLRGDVNIDGNLDISDPVSVLQMLFNGSAVGCDDAADANDDGMLNIADAVAVLSSLFGGTGSLPEPNVCGPDPTADALECATGCP
;
A
#
# COMPACT_ATOMS: atom_id res chain seq x y z
N MET A 1 12.84 61.19 -11.14
CA MET A 1 13.96 61.85 -11.87
C MET A 1 14.97 60.77 -12.29
N ARG A 2 15.12 60.62 -13.60
CA ARG A 2 16.14 59.86 -14.33
C ARG A 2 16.23 58.32 -14.22
N VAL A 3 15.66 57.74 -15.26
CA VAL A 3 15.95 56.55 -16.04
C VAL A 3 17.43 56.30 -16.27
N ARG A 4 17.90 55.04 -16.17
CA ARG A 4 18.91 54.48 -17.11
C ARG A 4 18.64 53.02 -17.40
N ARG A 5 18.31 52.75 -18.65
CA ARG A 5 18.38 51.45 -19.31
C ARG A 5 19.83 51.03 -19.47
N ILE A 6 20.13 49.74 -19.31
CA ILE A 6 21.23 49.10 -20.04
C ILE A 6 20.65 47.79 -20.61
N ALA A 7 20.82 47.67 -21.94
CA ALA A 7 20.41 46.53 -22.76
C ALA A 7 21.56 45.53 -22.91
N GLY A 8 21.20 44.28 -23.18
CA GLY A 8 22.00 43.40 -24.03
C GLY A 8 22.62 42.19 -23.35
N TYR A 9 22.14 41.05 -23.66
CA TYR A 9 22.71 40.06 -24.61
C TYR A 9 21.96 38.72 -24.49
N LEU A 10 21.31 38.35 -25.56
CA LEU A 10 20.86 37.00 -25.86
C LEU A 10 22.00 36.26 -26.58
N PRO A 11 22.26 35.01 -26.41
CA PRO A 11 22.95 34.17 -27.38
C PRO A 11 21.96 33.35 -28.19
N GLU A 12 22.19 33.35 -29.51
CA GLU A 12 21.48 32.63 -30.56
C GLU A 12 21.80 31.09 -30.53
N PRO A 13 20.97 30.25 -31.20
CA PRO A 13 21.08 28.80 -31.18
C PRO A 13 22.13 28.26 -32.15
N CYS A 14 22.92 27.28 -31.74
CA CYS A 14 23.83 26.51 -32.59
C CYS A 14 23.07 25.57 -33.54
N MET A 15 23.30 25.79 -34.84
CA MET A 15 22.89 24.88 -35.94
C MET A 15 23.78 23.62 -35.94
N TYR A 16 23.18 22.48 -36.03
CA TYR A 16 23.83 21.20 -36.35
C TYR A 16 24.10 21.14 -37.88
N ARG A 17 25.37 20.86 -38.23
CA ARG A 17 25.79 20.56 -39.60
C ARG A 17 25.89 19.07 -39.80
N GLU A 18 25.13 18.53 -40.73
CA GLU A 18 25.27 17.14 -41.19
C GLU A 18 26.63 16.97 -41.92
N GLY A 19 27.36 16.00 -41.50
CA GLY A 19 28.57 15.51 -42.17
C GLY A 19 28.41 14.04 -42.58
N SER A 20 28.25 13.80 -43.87
CA SER A 20 28.23 12.44 -44.43
C SER A 20 29.63 11.85 -44.43
N VAL A 21 29.80 10.67 -43.85
CA VAL A 21 31.00 9.84 -43.96
C VAL A 21 30.65 8.48 -44.59
N SER A 22 31.31 8.23 -45.71
CA SER A 22 31.24 7.02 -46.54
C SER A 22 31.81 5.82 -45.85
N LEU A 23 31.07 4.70 -45.77
CA LEU A 23 31.49 3.39 -45.31
C LEU A 23 32.26 2.68 -46.42
N LYS A 24 33.51 2.28 -46.11
CA LYS A 24 34.24 1.24 -46.84
C LYS A 24 34.09 -0.11 -46.13
N GLU A 25 33.67 -1.09 -46.90
CA GLU A 25 33.50 -2.47 -46.51
C GLU A 25 34.86 -3.10 -46.06
N HIS A 26 34.84 -3.73 -44.86
CA HIS A 26 35.72 -4.82 -44.55
C HIS A 26 34.93 -5.96 -43.90
N ARG A 27 34.82 -7.08 -44.64
CA ARG A 27 34.26 -8.34 -44.18
C ARG A 27 35.19 -8.97 -43.18
N PHE A 28 34.75 -9.08 -41.92
CA PHE A 28 35.29 -10.06 -40.98
C PHE A 28 34.20 -11.06 -40.61
N PHE A 29 34.47 -12.32 -40.83
CA PHE A 29 33.65 -13.44 -40.33
C PHE A 29 33.81 -13.52 -38.82
N LEU A 30 32.78 -13.12 -38.09
CA LEU A 30 32.61 -13.49 -36.69
C LEU A 30 31.47 -14.50 -36.62
N ARG A 31 31.79 -15.69 -36.06
CA ARG A 31 30.79 -16.69 -35.68
C ARG A 31 29.86 -16.04 -34.66
N ALA A 32 28.59 -15.99 -34.97
CA ALA A 32 27.55 -15.62 -34.02
C ALA A 32 27.46 -16.67 -32.94
N ILE A 33 27.82 -16.33 -31.73
CA ILE A 33 27.36 -16.97 -30.51
C ILE A 33 25.99 -16.31 -30.24
N PRO A 34 24.90 -17.07 -30.10
CA PRO A 34 23.66 -16.46 -29.67
C PRO A 34 23.85 -16.10 -28.19
N VAL A 35 24.09 -14.83 -27.93
CA VAL A 35 23.87 -14.24 -26.61
C VAL A 35 22.36 -14.07 -26.49
N VAL A 36 21.72 -14.95 -25.76
CA VAL A 36 20.34 -14.76 -25.32
C VAL A 36 20.40 -13.61 -24.33
N ILE A 37 20.17 -12.38 -24.79
CA ILE A 37 19.91 -11.23 -23.95
C ILE A 37 18.44 -11.40 -23.55
N CYS A 38 18.19 -11.90 -22.34
CA CYS A 38 16.90 -11.69 -21.67
C CYS A 38 16.77 -10.17 -21.47
N TYR A 39 16.08 -9.51 -22.38
CA TYR A 39 15.51 -8.20 -22.11
C TYR A 39 14.40 -8.42 -21.09
N PHE A 40 14.73 -8.36 -19.79
CA PHE A 40 13.78 -7.76 -18.86
C PHE A 40 13.72 -6.28 -19.26
N ALA A 41 12.85 -5.96 -20.18
CA ALA A 41 12.31 -4.63 -20.22
C ALA A 41 11.60 -4.47 -18.87
N ILE A 42 12.30 -3.90 -17.88
CA ILE A 42 11.59 -2.98 -17.00
C ILE A 42 11.05 -1.98 -18.00
N SER A 43 9.84 -2.20 -18.45
CA SER A 43 9.02 -1.11 -18.90
C SER A 43 8.80 -0.31 -17.61
N VAL A 44 9.71 0.61 -17.31
CA VAL A 44 9.23 1.88 -16.81
C VAL A 44 8.20 2.26 -17.88
N GLN A 45 6.97 1.83 -17.67
CA GLN A 45 5.86 2.48 -18.30
C GLN A 45 6.01 3.91 -17.82
N VAL A 46 6.59 4.74 -18.67
CA VAL A 46 6.13 6.12 -18.72
C VAL A 46 4.69 5.96 -19.16
N HIS A 47 3.81 5.63 -18.21
CA HIS A 47 2.43 6.07 -18.32
C HIS A 47 2.59 7.54 -18.65
N ALA A 48 2.05 8.01 -19.74
CA ALA A 48 1.58 9.38 -19.79
C ALA A 48 0.76 9.46 -18.52
N GLN A 49 1.31 10.13 -17.46
CA GLN A 49 0.55 10.32 -16.24
C GLN A 49 -0.80 10.82 -16.72
N PRO A 50 -1.91 10.15 -16.35
CA PRO A 50 -3.20 10.79 -16.51
C PRO A 50 -3.03 12.16 -15.90
N ASP A 51 -3.50 13.20 -16.58
CA ASP A 51 -3.52 14.52 -15.99
C ASP A 51 -4.10 14.32 -14.59
N TRP A 52 -3.29 14.66 -13.56
CA TRP A 52 -3.68 14.62 -12.15
C TRP A 52 -5.17 15.00 -12.01
N VAL A 53 -5.87 14.53 -11.00
CA VAL A 53 -7.31 14.71 -10.82
C VAL A 53 -7.92 15.96 -11.45
N GLU A 54 -9.05 15.85 -12.06
CA GLU A 54 -9.84 16.95 -12.59
C GLU A 54 -11.24 16.91 -11.99
N PHE A 55 -11.74 18.04 -11.50
CA PHE A 55 -13.05 18.13 -10.90
C PHE A 55 -13.99 19.03 -11.71
N THR A 56 -15.23 18.59 -11.86
CA THR A 56 -16.30 19.36 -12.50
C THR A 56 -17.24 19.94 -11.45
N ASN A 57 -17.53 21.25 -11.55
CA ASN A 57 -18.51 21.90 -10.67
C ASN A 57 -19.93 21.47 -11.01
N GLU A 58 -20.52 20.65 -10.16
CA GLU A 58 -21.91 20.20 -10.30
C GLU A 58 -22.84 20.74 -9.20
N THR A 59 -22.45 21.79 -8.51
CA THR A 59 -23.21 22.40 -7.41
C THR A 59 -24.70 22.60 -7.74
N SER A 60 -25.00 23.09 -8.95
CA SER A 60 -26.37 23.39 -9.34
C SER A 60 -27.26 22.17 -9.54
N SER A 61 -26.68 21.00 -9.82
CA SER A 61 -27.39 19.72 -10.01
C SER A 61 -27.34 18.82 -8.78
N ARG A 62 -26.35 19.04 -7.89
CA ARG A 62 -26.05 18.16 -6.75
C ARG A 62 -26.51 18.69 -5.40
N ILE A 63 -27.00 19.93 -5.30
CA ILE A 63 -27.54 20.48 -4.03
C ILE A 63 -28.98 20.92 -4.22
N VAL A 64 -29.85 20.38 -3.37
CA VAL A 64 -31.27 20.77 -3.26
C VAL A 64 -31.53 21.32 -1.86
N ALA A 65 -31.33 22.60 -1.69
CA ALA A 65 -31.52 23.31 -0.41
C ALA A 65 -31.81 24.79 -0.64
N ALA A 66 -32.28 25.49 0.42
CA ALA A 66 -32.45 26.93 0.36
C ALA A 66 -31.07 27.61 0.19
N PRO A 67 -30.93 28.62 -0.67
CA PRO A 67 -29.65 29.25 -0.98
C PRO A 67 -28.89 29.77 0.26
N ASN A 68 -29.58 30.24 1.28
CA ASN A 68 -28.97 30.78 2.51
C ASN A 68 -28.39 29.70 3.46
N VAL A 69 -28.58 28.45 3.16
CA VAL A 69 -27.96 27.28 3.85
C VAL A 69 -27.15 26.42 2.90
N SER A 70 -26.94 26.86 1.68
CA SER A 70 -26.18 26.15 0.63
C SER A 70 -25.38 27.14 -0.22
N THR A 71 -25.81 27.42 -1.44
CA THR A 71 -25.04 28.14 -2.48
C THR A 71 -24.78 29.62 -2.20
N ASN A 72 -25.49 30.26 -1.27
CA ASN A 72 -25.29 31.65 -0.82
C ASN A 72 -25.10 31.74 0.70
N ASP A 73 -24.59 30.70 1.32
CA ASP A 73 -24.32 30.65 2.74
C ASP A 73 -22.96 31.25 3.06
N VAL A 74 -22.96 32.40 3.75
CA VAL A 74 -21.75 33.11 4.17
C VAL A 74 -21.24 32.68 5.56
N ALA A 75 -21.91 31.73 6.19
CA ALA A 75 -21.44 31.18 7.45
C ALA A 75 -20.18 30.35 7.19
N GLU A 76 -19.33 30.32 8.17
CA GLU A 76 -18.28 29.28 8.19
C GLU A 76 -18.92 27.93 8.43
N LYS A 77 -18.33 26.93 7.82
CA LYS A 77 -18.83 25.57 7.78
C LYS A 77 -17.73 24.63 8.23
N ASP A 78 -18.17 23.62 8.94
CA ASP A 78 -17.39 22.45 9.26
C ASP A 78 -18.24 21.21 8.93
N TYR A 79 -17.62 20.20 8.34
CA TYR A 79 -18.29 19.04 7.73
C TYR A 79 -17.89 17.74 8.39
N ILE A 80 -18.86 16.85 8.51
CA ILE A 80 -18.63 15.42 8.71
C ILE A 80 -19.56 14.62 7.79
N TRP A 81 -19.14 13.43 7.37
CA TRP A 81 -19.89 12.62 6.43
C TRP A 81 -19.90 11.15 6.84
N GLY A 82 -20.96 10.45 6.47
CA GLY A 82 -21.16 9.03 6.74
C GLY A 82 -22.57 8.60 6.36
N ASP A 83 -22.77 7.31 6.16
CA ASP A 83 -24.08 6.72 5.89
C ASP A 83 -24.90 6.69 7.20
N VAL A 84 -25.72 7.74 7.43
CA VAL A 84 -26.43 7.91 8.71
C VAL A 84 -27.78 7.18 8.75
N ASP A 85 -28.34 6.81 7.59
CA ASP A 85 -29.60 6.08 7.53
C ASP A 85 -29.46 4.62 7.02
N GLN A 86 -28.22 4.22 6.78
CA GLN A 86 -27.80 2.88 6.33
C GLN A 86 -28.44 2.47 5.00
N ASP A 87 -28.58 3.41 4.08
CA ASP A 87 -29.12 3.17 2.75
C ASP A 87 -28.01 2.90 1.70
N GLY A 88 -26.75 3.09 2.05
CA GLY A 88 -25.55 2.85 1.25
C GLY A 88 -24.97 4.09 0.59
N ASP A 89 -25.65 5.23 0.64
CA ASP A 89 -25.16 6.53 0.18
C ASP A 89 -24.52 7.29 1.34
N ILE A 90 -23.45 8.03 1.10
CA ILE A 90 -22.80 8.84 2.15
C ILE A 90 -23.51 10.18 2.27
N ASP A 91 -23.99 10.49 3.47
CA ASP A 91 -24.65 11.75 3.82
C ASP A 91 -23.67 12.79 4.36
N LEU A 92 -24.09 14.06 4.39
CA LEU A 92 -23.26 15.18 4.82
C LEU A 92 -23.92 15.97 5.94
N ILE A 93 -23.26 16.12 7.05
CA ILE A 93 -23.63 17.01 8.13
C ILE A 93 -22.79 18.29 8.03
N CYS A 94 -23.45 19.45 8.08
CA CYS A 94 -22.82 20.76 8.04
C CYS A 94 -23.16 21.52 9.31
N VAL A 95 -22.19 21.68 10.22
CA VAL A 95 -22.31 22.64 11.32
C VAL A 95 -21.87 24.02 10.87
N ARG A 96 -22.45 25.04 11.46
CA ARG A 96 -22.27 26.42 10.99
C ARG A 96 -22.07 27.39 12.11
N LYS A 97 -21.18 28.33 11.93
CA LYS A 97 -20.93 29.42 12.85
C LYS A 97 -20.79 30.77 12.13
N LEU A 98 -20.91 31.82 12.86
CA LEU A 98 -20.50 33.11 12.34
C LEU A 98 -19.00 33.30 12.60
N ALA A 99 -18.31 33.68 11.56
CA ALA A 99 -16.91 34.06 11.61
C ALA A 99 -16.62 35.05 12.73
N PHE A 100 -15.52 34.90 13.45
CA PHE A 100 -14.93 35.85 14.41
C PHE A 100 -15.79 36.26 15.60
N THR A 101 -16.83 35.53 15.91
CA THR A 101 -17.63 35.89 17.08
C THR A 101 -17.85 34.71 18.02
N THR A 102 -17.37 34.90 19.22
CA THR A 102 -17.64 34.00 20.32
C THR A 102 -18.88 34.45 21.09
N GLY A 103 -19.79 35.17 20.45
CA GLY A 103 -20.36 35.90 21.36
C GLY A 103 -21.81 36.07 21.60
N GLY A 104 -22.55 36.57 20.80
CA GLY A 104 -23.92 36.97 21.07
C GLY A 104 -24.92 36.28 20.18
N ALA A 105 -26.21 36.45 20.43
CA ALA A 105 -27.29 35.91 19.62
C ALA A 105 -27.21 36.27 18.11
N SER A 106 -26.42 37.26 17.74
CA SER A 106 -26.12 37.59 16.33
C SER A 106 -25.18 36.58 15.65
N ALA A 107 -24.42 35.82 16.44
CA ALA A 107 -23.53 34.78 15.96
C ALA A 107 -24.24 33.49 15.56
N PHE A 108 -25.46 33.31 16.00
CA PHE A 108 -26.19 32.07 15.87
C PHE A 108 -26.45 31.67 14.42
N ARG A 109 -26.20 30.39 14.13
CA ARG A 109 -26.54 29.71 12.86
C ARG A 109 -27.25 28.39 13.18
N THR A 110 -28.05 27.95 12.25
CA THR A 110 -28.64 26.60 12.27
C THR A 110 -27.74 25.64 11.54
N ASN A 111 -27.67 24.40 11.95
CA ASN A 111 -26.93 23.35 11.26
C ASN A 111 -27.78 22.76 10.12
N VAL A 112 -27.15 21.98 9.22
CA VAL A 112 -27.82 21.38 8.07
C VAL A 112 -27.48 19.91 7.98
N LEU A 113 -28.50 19.10 7.74
CA LEU A 113 -28.36 17.69 7.37
C LEU A 113 -28.69 17.56 5.89
N PHE A 114 -27.69 17.23 5.08
CA PHE A 114 -27.86 16.88 3.69
C PHE A 114 -27.88 15.37 3.55
N MET A 115 -29.02 14.80 3.16
CA MET A 115 -29.10 13.39 2.79
C MET A 115 -28.71 13.24 1.33
N ASN A 116 -27.84 12.30 1.05
CA ASN A 116 -27.50 11.91 -0.32
C ASN A 116 -28.65 11.07 -0.88
N GLN A 117 -29.14 11.41 -2.02
CA GLN A 117 -30.22 10.69 -2.70
C GLN A 117 -29.77 10.37 -4.13
N GLY A 118 -28.94 9.34 -4.27
CA GLY A 118 -28.40 8.93 -5.54
C GLY A 118 -27.50 9.99 -6.18
N GLY A 119 -26.57 10.52 -5.43
CA GLY A 119 -25.61 11.54 -5.87
C GLY A 119 -26.12 12.98 -5.78
N VAL A 120 -27.21 13.25 -5.10
CA VAL A 120 -27.78 14.59 -4.88
C VAL A 120 -27.96 14.85 -3.39
N LEU A 121 -27.29 15.85 -2.85
CA LEU A 121 -27.36 16.29 -1.47
C LEU A 121 -28.62 17.13 -1.24
N VAL A 122 -29.59 16.59 -0.53
CA VAL A 122 -30.89 17.21 -0.27
C VAL A 122 -30.99 17.64 1.18
N ASP A 123 -31.29 18.90 1.44
CA ASP A 123 -31.53 19.39 2.80
C ASP A 123 -32.79 18.73 3.39
N ARG A 124 -32.59 17.84 4.36
CA ARG A 124 -33.62 17.11 5.08
C ARG A 124 -33.60 17.43 6.59
N THR A 125 -32.99 18.56 6.94
CA THR A 125 -32.85 19.01 8.34
C THR A 125 -34.19 19.06 9.07
N SER A 126 -35.19 19.64 8.43
CA SER A 126 -36.54 19.77 9.05
C SER A 126 -37.21 18.41 9.24
N ASP A 127 -36.91 17.46 8.43
CA ASP A 127 -37.56 16.14 8.45
C ASP A 127 -36.92 15.22 9.47
N PHE A 128 -35.57 15.25 9.59
CA PHE A 128 -34.82 14.25 10.30
C PHE A 128 -33.88 14.75 11.42
N ALA A 129 -33.63 16.06 11.54
CA ALA A 129 -32.74 16.62 12.57
C ALA A 129 -33.35 17.77 13.37
N SER A 130 -34.66 17.87 13.38
CA SER A 130 -35.39 18.97 14.07
C SER A 130 -36.02 18.58 15.41
N SER A 131 -35.71 17.40 15.94
CA SER A 131 -36.27 16.88 17.19
C SER A 131 -35.33 17.15 18.37
N SER A 132 -35.92 17.41 19.55
CA SER A 132 -35.21 17.58 20.82
C SER A 132 -36.10 17.17 22.02
N ASP A 133 -35.45 16.69 23.10
CA ASP A 133 -36.10 16.44 24.39
C ASP A 133 -36.30 17.72 25.23
N VAL A 134 -35.73 18.84 24.80
CA VAL A 134 -35.88 20.14 25.47
C VAL A 134 -37.03 20.96 24.89
N ALA A 135 -37.94 21.38 25.72
CA ALA A 135 -39.09 22.19 25.28
C ALA A 135 -38.64 23.51 24.63
N GLY A 136 -39.00 23.72 23.37
CA GLY A 136 -38.65 24.90 22.59
C GLY A 136 -37.31 24.80 21.82
N ASP A 137 -36.58 23.75 21.99
CA ASP A 137 -35.44 23.37 21.14
C ASP A 137 -35.98 22.62 19.92
N ASN A 138 -35.40 22.86 18.75
CA ASN A 138 -35.75 22.24 17.50
C ASN A 138 -34.51 21.57 16.84
N GLY A 139 -33.69 20.92 17.64
CA GLY A 139 -32.50 20.19 17.13
C GLY A 139 -31.57 21.12 16.34
N PHE A 140 -31.23 20.73 15.11
CA PHE A 140 -30.38 21.51 14.20
C PHE A 140 -31.00 22.87 13.82
N LEU A 141 -32.30 23.00 13.87
CA LEU A 141 -32.99 24.27 13.59
C LEU A 141 -32.95 25.23 14.78
N THR A 142 -32.52 24.80 15.98
CA THR A 142 -32.21 25.71 17.08
C THR A 142 -30.85 26.36 16.78
N PRO A 143 -30.80 27.70 16.68
CA PRO A 143 -29.58 28.39 16.35
C PRO A 143 -28.55 28.25 17.48
N THR A 144 -27.35 27.81 17.14
CA THR A 144 -26.17 27.67 17.98
C THR A 144 -24.97 28.37 17.33
N ASN A 145 -23.78 28.08 17.74
CA ASN A 145 -22.52 28.47 17.08
C ASN A 145 -21.58 27.29 17.16
N ASP A 146 -21.92 26.23 16.41
CA ASP A 146 -21.15 24.98 16.40
C ASP A 146 -19.88 25.15 15.57
N ARG A 147 -18.78 24.66 16.08
CA ARG A 147 -17.46 24.84 15.52
C ARG A 147 -16.84 23.55 14.98
N ASP A 148 -17.21 22.42 15.53
CA ASP A 148 -16.74 21.13 15.13
C ASP A 148 -17.80 20.05 15.34
N VAL A 149 -17.70 18.93 14.63
CA VAL A 149 -18.71 17.87 14.62
C VAL A 149 -18.08 16.51 14.34
N ILE A 150 -18.52 15.48 15.06
CA ILE A 150 -18.18 14.09 14.77
C ILE A 150 -19.43 13.24 14.54
N LEU A 151 -19.25 12.17 13.76
CA LEU A 151 -20.14 11.03 13.63
C LEU A 151 -19.53 9.83 14.35
N ALA A 152 -20.23 9.29 15.35
CA ALA A 152 -19.79 8.14 16.11
C ALA A 152 -21.00 7.44 16.75
N ASP A 153 -21.01 6.11 16.78
CA ASP A 153 -22.00 5.35 17.54
C ASP A 153 -21.68 5.44 19.05
N VAL A 154 -22.04 6.58 19.65
CA VAL A 154 -21.80 6.80 21.09
C VAL A 154 -22.86 6.11 21.96
N THR A 155 -23.95 5.66 21.37
CA THR A 155 -24.99 4.93 22.09
C THR A 155 -24.82 3.42 22.06
N GLY A 156 -23.91 2.89 21.25
CA GLY A 156 -23.64 1.47 21.11
C GLY A 156 -24.78 0.69 20.45
N ASP A 157 -25.65 1.36 19.69
CA ASP A 157 -26.83 0.74 19.08
C ASP A 157 -26.64 0.39 17.60
N GLY A 158 -25.47 0.67 17.04
CA GLY A 158 -25.08 0.39 15.65
C GLY A 158 -25.46 1.49 14.67
N TRP A 159 -25.95 2.66 15.15
CA TRP A 159 -26.28 3.81 14.35
C TRP A 159 -25.34 4.98 14.66
N LEU A 160 -24.90 5.70 13.63
CA LEU A 160 -24.03 6.85 13.82
C LEU A 160 -24.80 8.02 14.46
N ASP A 161 -24.38 8.42 15.64
CA ASP A 161 -24.87 9.61 16.35
C ASP A 161 -24.02 10.83 15.97
N ILE A 162 -24.53 12.05 16.25
CA ILE A 162 -23.80 13.30 16.03
C ILE A 162 -23.46 13.93 17.37
N VAL A 163 -22.20 14.34 17.54
CA VAL A 163 -21.78 15.20 18.66
C VAL A 163 -21.17 16.47 18.10
N THR A 164 -21.60 17.65 18.65
CA THR A 164 -21.08 18.95 18.20
C THR A 164 -20.39 19.71 19.33
N ALA A 165 -19.34 20.47 18.98
CA ALA A 165 -18.66 21.41 19.84
C ALA A 165 -19.25 22.82 19.65
N VAL A 166 -19.64 23.49 20.74
CA VAL A 166 -20.30 24.81 20.71
C VAL A 166 -19.39 25.86 21.30
N THR A 167 -19.17 26.95 20.58
CA THR A 167 -18.38 28.11 21.02
C THR A 167 -19.28 29.34 21.25
N LEU A 168 -19.71 29.58 22.49
CA LEU A 168 -20.52 30.70 22.85
C LEU A 168 -20.08 31.36 24.18
N ALA A 169 -20.32 32.65 24.33
CA ALA A 169 -20.13 33.33 25.61
C ALA A 169 -21.22 32.97 26.62
N ASP A 170 -20.97 33.26 27.91
CA ASP A 170 -21.95 33.12 28.97
C ASP A 170 -23.26 33.90 28.67
N GLY A 171 -24.41 33.33 29.03
CA GLY A 171 -25.70 34.01 28.92
C GLY A 171 -26.80 33.21 28.27
N PHE A 172 -26.54 31.96 27.92
CA PHE A 172 -27.51 31.09 27.26
C PHE A 172 -27.77 29.82 28.06
N PRO A 173 -28.94 29.17 27.89
CA PRO A 173 -29.22 27.87 28.47
C PRO A 173 -28.22 26.79 28.00
N LYS A 174 -28.09 25.74 28.81
CA LYS A 174 -27.21 24.62 28.55
C LYS A 174 -27.35 24.04 27.11
N HIS A 175 -28.59 23.74 26.74
CA HIS A 175 -28.89 23.13 25.41
C HIS A 175 -28.50 24.02 24.20
N ILE A 176 -28.07 25.27 24.42
CA ILE A 176 -27.56 26.18 23.36
C ILE A 176 -26.06 26.38 23.47
N SER A 177 -25.50 26.40 24.69
CA SER A 177 -24.13 26.83 24.92
C SER A 177 -23.16 25.68 25.28
N TYR A 178 -23.63 24.46 25.34
CA TYR A 178 -22.84 23.25 25.60
C TYR A 178 -22.73 22.38 24.36
N PRO A 179 -21.80 21.43 24.34
CA PRO A 179 -21.74 20.33 23.35
C PRO A 179 -23.10 19.65 23.27
N ARG A 180 -23.50 19.23 22.09
CA ARG A 180 -24.83 18.65 21.87
C ARG A 180 -24.67 17.24 21.31
N VAL A 181 -25.44 16.30 21.86
CA VAL A 181 -25.55 14.93 21.35
C VAL A 181 -26.89 14.78 20.65
N TYR A 182 -26.84 14.37 19.41
CA TYR A 182 -28.01 14.03 18.61
C TYR A 182 -28.02 12.53 18.36
N ARG A 183 -28.82 11.82 19.14
CA ARG A 183 -28.94 10.39 18.99
C ARG A 183 -29.66 10.03 17.71
N ASN A 184 -29.10 9.12 16.93
CA ASN A 184 -29.75 8.50 15.81
C ASN A 184 -30.85 7.54 16.32
N LEU A 185 -32.06 7.71 15.82
CA LEU A 185 -33.21 6.93 16.28
C LEU A 185 -33.37 5.60 15.53
N GLY A 186 -32.50 5.34 14.55
CA GLY A 186 -32.52 4.14 13.74
C GLY A 186 -33.81 3.96 12.96
N ASN A 187 -34.08 2.73 12.56
CA ASN A 187 -35.24 2.37 11.77
C ASN A 187 -36.42 1.93 12.63
N SER A 188 -37.61 2.44 12.31
CA SER A 188 -38.88 1.94 12.82
C SER A 188 -39.79 1.51 11.65
N ALA A 189 -40.14 0.23 11.64
CA ALA A 189 -40.93 -0.38 10.56
C ALA A 189 -40.33 -0.18 9.14
N GLY A 190 -39.01 -0.15 9.03
CA GLY A 190 -38.30 0.06 7.78
C GLY A 190 -38.20 1.52 7.31
N ILE A 191 -38.51 2.48 8.20
CA ILE A 191 -38.38 3.91 7.94
C ILE A 191 -37.41 4.50 8.96
N TRP A 192 -36.36 5.15 8.47
CA TRP A 192 -35.43 5.87 9.32
C TRP A 192 -36.11 7.02 10.04
N GLN A 193 -35.79 7.19 11.32
CA GLN A 193 -36.48 8.14 12.21
C GLN A 193 -35.70 9.43 12.43
N GLY A 194 -34.49 9.57 11.91
CA GLY A 194 -33.64 10.73 12.05
C GLY A 194 -33.00 10.87 13.44
N PHE A 195 -32.64 12.09 13.78
CA PHE A 195 -31.89 12.43 14.97
C PHE A 195 -32.77 13.11 16.05
N LEU A 196 -32.44 12.84 17.31
CA LEU A 196 -33.04 13.47 18.48
C LEU A 196 -31.93 14.11 19.33
N HIS A 197 -31.98 15.43 19.51
CA HIS A 197 -31.11 16.09 20.49
C HIS A 197 -31.57 15.72 21.91
N GLU A 198 -30.62 15.21 22.73
CA GLU A 198 -30.87 14.82 24.12
C GLU A 198 -29.88 15.53 25.05
N ASP A 199 -30.35 16.66 25.64
CA ASP A 199 -29.53 17.58 26.44
C ASP A 199 -28.90 16.92 27.70
N ALA A 200 -29.58 15.91 28.27
CA ALA A 200 -29.09 15.23 29.47
C ALA A 200 -27.83 14.36 29.25
N ARG A 201 -27.44 14.06 27.97
CA ARG A 201 -26.29 13.20 27.68
C ARG A 201 -24.96 13.86 28.02
N ILE A 202 -24.87 15.19 27.93
CA ILE A 202 -23.69 15.95 28.33
C ILE A 202 -23.92 16.51 29.74
N PRO A 203 -23.02 16.33 30.73
CA PRO A 203 -23.18 16.91 32.07
C PRO A 203 -22.97 18.44 32.03
N GLN A 204 -23.47 19.12 33.03
CA GLN A 204 -23.03 20.49 33.30
C GLN A 204 -21.66 20.42 34.01
N PHE A 205 -20.61 20.99 33.41
CA PHE A 205 -19.22 20.85 33.89
C PHE A 205 -18.99 21.71 35.15
N GLU A 206 -19.52 22.94 35.13
CA GLU A 206 -19.30 23.92 36.19
C GLU A 206 -20.64 24.52 36.67
N GLY A 207 -20.58 25.34 37.72
CA GLY A 207 -21.72 26.01 38.23
C GLY A 207 -22.34 27.03 37.27
N ASN A 208 -23.18 27.88 37.79
CA ASN A 208 -23.80 28.93 36.99
C ASN A 208 -23.00 30.24 37.05
N ALA A 209 -22.96 30.94 35.94
CA ALA A 209 -22.45 32.29 35.81
C ALA A 209 -23.33 33.27 36.59
N PRO A 210 -22.85 34.51 36.86
CA PRO A 210 -23.62 35.52 37.65
C PRO A 210 -24.99 35.90 37.06
N ASN A 211 -25.22 35.62 35.77
CA ASN A 211 -26.49 35.84 35.06
C ASN A 211 -27.51 34.70 35.30
N GLY A 212 -27.12 33.63 36.00
CA GLY A 212 -27.99 32.52 36.35
C GLY A 212 -28.02 31.37 35.34
N PHE A 213 -27.41 31.53 34.20
CA PHE A 213 -27.19 30.45 33.23
C PHE A 213 -25.91 29.66 33.55
N PRO A 214 -25.74 28.41 33.07
CA PRO A 214 -24.47 27.72 33.17
C PRO A 214 -23.30 28.54 32.61
N HIS A 215 -22.09 28.33 33.14
CA HIS A 215 -20.89 28.81 32.47
C HIS A 215 -20.75 28.12 31.14
N ALA A 216 -20.55 28.84 30.06
CA ALA A 216 -20.39 28.31 28.71
C ALA A 216 -18.94 27.84 28.50
N PRO A 217 -18.71 26.56 28.09
CA PRO A 217 -17.34 26.01 27.96
C PRO A 217 -16.57 26.51 26.76
N ARG A 218 -17.25 26.92 25.68
CA ARG A 218 -16.64 27.41 24.44
C ARG A 218 -15.71 26.41 23.74
N PHE A 219 -16.15 25.21 23.62
CA PHE A 219 -15.37 24.15 22.93
C PHE A 219 -15.32 24.34 21.41
N CYS A 220 -14.25 23.89 20.79
CA CYS A 220 -14.00 24.14 19.37
C CYS A 220 -13.49 22.92 18.59
N SER A 221 -13.05 21.86 19.24
CA SER A 221 -12.63 20.62 18.59
C SER A 221 -13.10 19.41 19.38
N LEU A 222 -13.33 18.29 18.69
CA LEU A 222 -13.69 17.05 19.36
C LEU A 222 -13.31 15.83 18.48
N ASP A 223 -13.01 14.71 19.15
CA ASP A 223 -12.90 13.40 18.51
C ASP A 223 -13.34 12.31 19.49
N ALA A 224 -13.69 11.13 18.95
CA ALA A 224 -14.19 9.99 19.73
C ALA A 224 -13.33 8.75 19.54
N GLY A 225 -13.19 7.97 20.63
CA GLY A 225 -12.48 6.69 20.61
C GLY A 225 -12.67 5.94 21.94
N ASP A 226 -12.58 4.63 21.88
CA ASP A 226 -12.58 3.76 23.07
C ASP A 226 -11.21 3.88 23.77
N ILE A 227 -11.10 4.86 24.70
CA ILE A 227 -9.82 5.20 25.32
C ILE A 227 -9.48 4.34 26.53
N ASP A 228 -10.48 3.71 27.15
CA ASP A 228 -10.23 2.89 28.32
C ASP A 228 -10.46 1.38 28.11
N GLY A 229 -10.80 0.98 26.87
CA GLY A 229 -10.86 -0.40 26.42
C GLY A 229 -12.11 -1.13 26.92
N ASP A 230 -13.19 -0.41 27.22
CA ASP A 230 -14.43 -0.99 27.67
C ASP A 230 -15.45 -1.24 26.53
N GLY A 231 -15.13 -0.80 25.33
CA GLY A 231 -15.91 -1.01 24.11
C GLY A 231 -16.86 0.15 23.78
N ASP A 232 -16.88 1.20 24.58
CA ASP A 232 -17.72 2.39 24.40
C ASP A 232 -16.87 3.56 23.86
N LEU A 233 -17.45 4.44 23.05
CA LEU A 233 -16.71 5.57 22.51
C LEU A 233 -16.76 6.75 23.47
N ASP A 234 -15.61 7.13 23.98
CA ASP A 234 -15.39 8.33 24.78
C ASP A 234 -15.11 9.53 23.88
N VAL A 235 -15.21 10.76 24.41
CA VAL A 235 -15.00 11.97 23.63
C VAL A 235 -14.00 12.90 24.29
N TYR A 236 -12.96 13.29 23.54
CA TYR A 236 -12.09 14.39 23.94
C TYR A 236 -12.55 15.68 23.27
N ILE A 237 -12.62 16.79 24.04
CA ILE A 237 -13.09 18.10 23.56
C ILE A 237 -12.08 19.16 23.93
N GLY A 238 -11.60 19.91 22.93
CA GLY A 238 -10.68 21.03 23.09
C GLY A 238 -11.40 22.34 23.40
N ASP A 239 -10.82 23.12 24.31
CA ASP A 239 -11.32 24.44 24.72
C ASP A 239 -10.79 25.54 23.79
N TYR A 240 -11.65 26.51 23.49
CA TYR A 240 -11.32 27.72 22.74
C TYR A 240 -11.04 28.88 23.70
N ASP A 241 -9.82 28.99 24.19
CA ASP A 241 -9.39 30.07 25.11
C ASP A 241 -9.26 31.41 24.38
N SER A 242 -10.32 32.11 24.14
CA SER A 242 -10.27 33.41 23.51
C SER A 242 -10.46 34.61 24.45
N GLY A 243 -10.53 34.39 25.73
CA GLY A 243 -10.57 35.43 26.77
C GLY A 243 -11.73 36.44 26.71
N GLY A 244 -12.68 36.29 25.80
CA GLY A 244 -13.71 37.28 25.51
C GLY A 244 -15.12 36.88 26.00
N GLY A 245 -15.59 37.48 27.07
CA GLY A 245 -16.98 37.34 27.48
C GLY A 245 -17.34 36.14 28.35
N GLN A 246 -16.33 35.40 28.80
CA GLN A 246 -16.49 34.36 29.81
C GLN A 246 -16.21 34.89 31.22
N SER A 247 -16.90 34.34 32.19
CA SER A 247 -16.61 34.59 33.60
C SER A 247 -15.79 33.46 34.24
N LEU A 248 -15.56 32.37 33.53
CA LEU A 248 -14.73 31.24 33.87
C LEU A 248 -14.01 30.76 32.62
N ASP A 249 -12.72 30.51 32.74
CA ASP A 249 -11.91 29.88 31.73
C ASP A 249 -11.92 28.35 31.93
N PHE A 250 -12.26 27.63 30.87
CA PHE A 250 -12.29 26.18 30.87
C PHE A 250 -10.94 25.64 30.38
N ASN A 251 -10.69 24.41 30.68
CA ASN A 251 -9.68 23.57 30.01
C ASN A 251 -10.38 22.53 29.14
N ASP A 252 -9.61 21.82 28.33
CA ASP A 252 -10.10 20.67 27.58
C ASP A 252 -10.79 19.66 28.51
N ARG A 253 -11.66 18.87 27.95
CA ARG A 253 -12.39 17.83 28.68
C ARG A 253 -12.25 16.47 28.02
N LEU A 254 -12.16 15.46 28.86
CA LEU A 254 -12.29 14.07 28.46
C LEU A 254 -13.61 13.56 29.07
N LEU A 255 -14.53 13.25 28.20
CA LEU A 255 -15.87 12.79 28.54
C LEU A 255 -15.92 11.28 28.41
N ILE A 256 -16.19 10.61 29.50
CA ILE A 256 -16.29 9.14 29.59
C ILE A 256 -17.74 8.74 29.38
N ASN A 257 -17.97 7.85 28.44
CA ASN A 257 -19.26 7.27 28.12
C ASN A 257 -19.66 6.19 29.15
N ASP A 258 -20.93 5.91 29.27
CA ASP A 258 -21.44 4.82 30.09
C ASP A 258 -21.96 3.63 29.25
N GLY A 259 -21.63 3.61 27.97
CA GLY A 259 -22.08 2.62 26.98
C GLY A 259 -23.46 2.86 26.43
N THR A 260 -24.09 3.96 26.80
CA THR A 260 -25.42 4.34 26.31
C THR A 260 -25.48 5.79 25.79
N GLY A 261 -24.31 6.43 25.65
CA GLY A 261 -24.18 7.80 25.20
C GLY A 261 -24.42 8.86 26.24
N PHE A 262 -24.44 8.50 27.55
CA PHE A 262 -24.41 9.47 28.64
C PHE A 262 -22.97 9.65 29.12
N PHE A 263 -22.52 10.88 29.08
CA PHE A 263 -21.14 11.21 29.40
C PHE A 263 -20.97 11.74 30.83
N SER A 264 -19.80 11.44 31.40
CA SER A 264 -19.31 12.02 32.65
C SER A 264 -17.95 12.68 32.44
N ASP A 265 -17.67 13.78 33.19
CA ASP A 265 -16.36 14.45 33.09
C ASP A 265 -15.28 13.60 33.82
N GLY A 266 -14.45 12.92 33.05
CA GLY A 266 -13.33 12.10 33.52
C GLY A 266 -12.00 12.85 33.64
N THR A 267 -11.94 14.11 33.20
CA THR A 267 -10.68 14.83 32.99
C THR A 267 -9.76 14.83 34.21
N SER A 268 -10.27 15.16 35.40
CA SER A 268 -9.45 15.27 36.59
C SER A 268 -8.90 13.94 37.10
N ASN A 269 -9.52 12.81 36.74
CA ASN A 269 -9.15 11.47 37.19
C ASN A 269 -8.26 10.73 36.19
N ARG A 270 -8.26 11.18 34.91
CA ARG A 270 -7.61 10.50 33.81
C ARG A 270 -6.27 11.14 33.44
N PHE A 271 -6.12 12.45 33.61
CA PHE A 271 -4.87 13.15 33.31
C PHE A 271 -4.03 13.39 34.55
N SER A 272 -2.74 13.14 34.43
CA SER A 272 -1.73 13.45 35.45
C SER A 272 -0.40 13.77 34.77
N GLY A 273 0.53 14.40 35.48
CA GLY A 273 1.81 14.81 34.91
C GLY A 273 1.73 16.14 34.15
N SER A 274 2.69 16.41 33.27
CA SER A 274 2.79 17.64 32.51
C SER A 274 3.50 17.42 31.19
N ILE A 275 3.06 18.10 30.16
CA ILE A 275 3.85 18.24 28.94
C ILE A 275 4.94 19.29 29.13
N ILE A 276 6.12 19.08 28.58
CA ILE A 276 7.25 20.00 28.68
C ILE A 276 7.43 20.74 27.37
N ILE A 277 7.15 22.03 27.37
CA ILE A 277 7.26 22.88 26.19
C ILE A 277 8.30 23.95 26.45
N GLY A 278 9.35 24.00 25.64
CA GLY A 278 10.44 24.98 25.81
C GLY A 278 11.11 24.95 27.20
N GLY A 279 11.07 23.79 27.87
CA GLY A 279 11.61 23.62 29.24
C GLY A 279 10.65 24.02 30.36
N SER A 280 9.43 24.42 30.07
CA SER A 280 8.37 24.72 31.05
C SER A 280 7.34 23.60 31.07
N ALA A 281 6.80 23.33 32.25
CA ALA A 281 5.82 22.27 32.46
C ALA A 281 4.39 22.83 32.47
N PHE A 282 3.50 22.23 31.68
CA PHE A 282 2.09 22.57 31.57
C PHE A 282 1.22 21.33 31.76
N PRO A 283 0.05 21.43 32.42
CA PRO A 283 -0.94 20.35 32.33
C PRO A 283 -1.37 20.14 30.88
N PHE A 284 -1.46 18.86 30.42
CA PHE A 284 -1.83 18.60 29.03
C PHE A 284 -3.20 19.17 28.66
N GLN A 285 -4.15 19.02 29.51
CA GLN A 285 -5.52 19.52 29.31
C GLN A 285 -5.67 21.05 29.38
N GLN A 286 -4.60 21.77 29.74
CA GLN A 286 -4.63 23.23 29.70
C GLN A 286 -4.71 23.68 28.24
N SER A 287 -5.82 24.28 27.88
CA SER A 287 -5.97 24.85 26.54
C SER A 287 -5.26 26.18 26.40
N ALA A 288 -4.78 26.45 25.23
CA ALA A 288 -4.31 27.72 24.75
C ALA A 288 -4.78 27.91 23.30
N PHE A 289 -6.08 27.82 23.05
CA PHE A 289 -6.65 27.86 21.71
C PHE A 289 -6.49 26.54 20.95
N GLY A 290 -6.98 25.43 21.49
CA GLY A 290 -6.97 24.13 20.85
C GLY A 290 -7.97 24.06 19.71
N MET A 291 -7.52 24.01 18.48
CA MET A 291 -8.37 24.10 17.29
C MET A 291 -8.70 22.72 16.71
N SER A 292 -7.84 21.77 16.92
CA SER A 292 -8.09 20.37 16.54
C SER A 292 -7.70 19.40 17.65
N SER A 293 -8.33 18.25 17.64
CA SER A 293 -7.99 17.11 18.47
C SER A 293 -8.26 15.81 17.72
N SER A 294 -7.46 14.79 18.00
CA SER A 294 -7.64 13.45 17.43
C SER A 294 -7.36 12.38 18.47
N ILE A 295 -7.98 11.23 18.32
CA ILE A 295 -7.77 10.04 19.15
C ILE A 295 -7.28 8.91 18.24
N ARG A 296 -5.99 8.61 18.28
CA ARG A 296 -5.33 7.59 17.43
C ARG A 296 -4.17 6.94 18.17
N ASP A 297 -3.83 5.71 17.84
CA ASP A 297 -2.58 5.07 18.30
C ASP A 297 -1.41 5.69 17.54
N MET A 298 -0.59 6.49 18.23
CA MET A 298 0.51 7.24 17.65
C MET A 298 1.87 6.59 17.82
N ASN A 299 1.96 5.54 18.65
CA ASN A 299 3.21 4.86 18.94
C ASN A 299 3.19 3.36 18.59
N GLY A 300 2.08 2.86 18.05
CA GLY A 300 1.91 1.47 17.62
C GLY A 300 1.78 0.46 18.78
N ASP A 301 1.36 0.90 19.97
CA ASP A 301 1.23 0.02 21.13
C ASP A 301 -0.17 -0.57 21.31
N GLY A 302 -1.12 -0.19 20.47
CA GLY A 302 -2.50 -0.66 20.45
C GLY A 302 -3.43 0.07 21.41
N ALA A 303 -2.97 1.10 22.13
CA ALA A 303 -3.80 1.97 22.94
C ALA A 303 -4.00 3.33 22.29
N LEU A 304 -5.21 3.91 22.38
CA LEU A 304 -5.51 5.17 21.72
C LEU A 304 -4.94 6.36 22.48
N ASP A 305 -4.11 7.14 21.82
CA ASP A 305 -3.50 8.37 22.31
C ASP A 305 -4.37 9.59 21.95
N ILE A 306 -4.16 10.70 22.64
CA ILE A 306 -4.83 11.97 22.36
C ILE A 306 -3.83 12.96 21.79
N ILE A 307 -4.10 13.43 20.58
CA ILE A 307 -3.35 14.45 19.88
C ILE A 307 -4.11 15.76 19.96
N LYS A 308 -3.42 16.86 20.22
CA LYS A 308 -4.00 18.20 20.09
C LYS A 308 -2.98 19.23 19.63
N ASP A 309 -3.49 20.29 19.04
CA ASP A 309 -2.73 21.52 18.84
C ASP A 309 -3.14 22.61 19.84
N THR A 310 -2.28 23.62 19.97
CA THR A 310 -2.58 24.85 20.69
C THR A 310 -2.04 26.03 19.89
N ALA A 311 -2.95 26.87 19.39
CA ALA A 311 -2.62 28.03 18.59
C ALA A 311 -2.64 29.33 19.39
N LEU A 312 -2.11 30.40 18.84
CA LEU A 312 -2.22 31.82 19.21
C LEU A 312 -1.74 32.21 20.61
N ASN A 313 -2.03 31.49 21.68
CA ASN A 313 -1.58 31.77 23.03
C ASN A 313 -0.43 30.83 23.44
N PRO A 314 0.72 31.35 23.94
CA PRO A 314 1.78 30.47 24.42
C PRO A 314 1.34 29.65 25.65
N PRO A 315 1.78 28.38 25.73
CA PRO A 315 2.64 27.69 24.79
C PRO A 315 1.91 27.25 23.53
N GLN A 316 2.56 27.41 22.37
CA GLN A 316 2.08 26.95 21.08
C GLN A 316 2.78 25.65 20.73
N TYR A 317 2.03 24.57 20.48
CA TYR A 317 2.60 23.24 20.22
C TYR A 317 1.57 22.29 19.62
N VAL A 318 2.04 21.26 18.96
CA VAL A 318 1.31 20.01 18.77
C VAL A 318 1.81 19.01 19.80
N GLY A 319 0.93 18.43 20.57
CA GLY A 319 1.28 17.52 21.65
C GLY A 319 0.46 16.25 21.63
N ILE A 320 1.07 15.19 22.12
CA ILE A 320 0.45 13.88 22.26
C ILE A 320 0.45 13.49 23.72
N SER A 321 -0.70 13.03 24.19
CA SER A 321 -0.88 12.42 25.49
C SER A 321 -1.05 10.91 25.29
N TYR A 322 -0.09 10.14 25.79
CA TYR A 322 -0.02 8.71 25.52
C TYR A 322 -0.82 7.91 26.52
N ASN A 323 -1.62 7.01 25.99
CA ASN A 323 -2.24 5.91 26.71
C ASN A 323 -1.26 4.73 26.80
N THR A 324 -1.62 3.66 27.46
CA THR A 324 -0.87 2.41 27.47
C THR A 324 -1.79 1.21 27.61
N PRO A 325 -1.50 0.07 26.98
CA PRO A 325 -2.32 -1.14 27.12
C PRO A 325 -2.43 -1.68 28.55
N THR A 326 -1.53 -1.26 29.44
CA THR A 326 -1.51 -1.68 30.85
C THR A 326 -2.25 -0.73 31.80
N SER A 327 -2.61 0.46 31.33
CA SER A 327 -3.29 1.52 32.10
C SER A 327 -4.23 2.29 31.20
N THR A 328 -5.09 1.57 30.48
CA THR A 328 -6.03 2.13 29.52
C THR A 328 -6.86 3.26 30.14
N GLY A 329 -6.96 4.35 29.40
CA GLY A 329 -7.69 5.54 29.83
C GLY A 329 -6.99 6.39 30.89
N ILE A 330 -5.72 6.16 31.21
CA ILE A 330 -4.94 6.97 32.14
C ILE A 330 -3.75 7.60 31.45
N TYR A 331 -3.78 8.88 31.30
CA TYR A 331 -2.82 9.69 30.59
C TYR A 331 -1.81 10.35 31.54
N SER A 332 -0.59 9.85 31.58
CA SER A 332 0.47 10.36 32.46
C SER A 332 1.79 10.67 31.73
N ALA A 333 1.92 10.20 30.49
CA ALA A 333 3.05 10.49 29.62
C ALA A 333 2.59 11.45 28.52
N HIS A 334 3.28 12.58 28.38
CA HIS A 334 2.96 13.61 27.41
C HIS A 334 4.22 14.05 26.71
N LYS A 335 4.14 14.26 25.41
CA LYS A 335 5.29 14.71 24.61
C LYS A 335 4.85 15.70 23.54
N GLU A 336 5.64 16.78 23.38
CA GLU A 336 5.48 17.64 22.23
C GLU A 336 5.95 16.91 20.97
N SER A 337 5.16 16.97 19.91
CA SER A 337 5.58 16.53 18.58
C SER A 337 6.22 17.69 17.83
N TRP A 338 5.70 18.88 18.09
CA TRP A 338 6.19 20.09 17.51
C TRP A 338 5.92 21.31 18.44
N ALA A 339 6.91 22.15 18.68
CA ALA A 339 6.73 23.43 19.36
C ALA A 339 7.45 24.52 18.59
N SER A 340 6.96 25.73 18.68
CA SER A 340 7.54 27.00 18.23
C SER A 340 6.88 27.75 17.09
N MET A 341 5.75 27.26 16.60
CA MET A 341 4.93 27.97 15.59
C MET A 341 3.52 28.16 16.16
N ALA A 342 2.60 28.59 15.36
CA ALA A 342 1.19 28.68 15.75
C ALA A 342 0.40 27.57 15.04
N PRO A 343 0.52 26.28 15.46
CA PRO A 343 -0.19 25.20 14.82
C PRO A 343 -1.70 25.43 15.02
N TYR A 344 -2.42 25.34 13.92
CA TYR A 344 -3.82 25.72 13.90
C TYR A 344 -4.76 24.53 13.76
N HIS A 345 -4.36 23.55 12.96
CA HIS A 345 -5.10 22.30 12.77
C HIS A 345 -4.12 21.16 12.55
N THR A 346 -4.48 19.98 13.04
CA THR A 346 -3.65 18.76 12.90
C THR A 346 -4.52 17.61 12.46
N THR A 347 -4.16 16.99 11.34
CA THR A 347 -4.82 15.78 10.81
C THR A 347 -3.85 14.60 10.88
N VAL A 348 -4.38 13.44 11.23
CA VAL A 348 -3.63 12.20 11.39
C VAL A 348 -3.91 11.25 10.24
N GLY A 349 -2.87 10.68 9.63
CA GLY A 349 -2.99 9.66 8.59
C GLY A 349 -1.63 9.15 8.15
N ASP A 350 -1.59 7.97 7.54
CA ASP A 350 -0.38 7.37 6.96
C ASP A 350 -0.10 8.02 5.60
N LEU A 351 0.98 8.78 5.49
CA LEU A 351 1.37 9.49 4.28
C LEU A 351 2.41 8.71 3.44
N ASN A 352 3.13 7.79 4.06
CA ASN A 352 4.23 7.08 3.40
C ASN A 352 3.98 5.58 3.24
N ASN A 353 2.75 5.12 3.53
CA ASN A 353 2.31 3.73 3.46
C ASN A 353 3.19 2.76 4.28
N ASP A 354 3.71 3.22 5.45
CA ASP A 354 4.48 2.37 6.34
C ASP A 354 3.63 1.75 7.47
N GLY A 355 2.33 2.05 7.50
CA GLY A 355 1.38 1.56 8.48
C GLY A 355 1.39 2.32 9.80
N ALA A 356 2.21 3.34 9.97
CA ALA A 356 2.21 4.21 11.14
C ALA A 356 1.46 5.52 10.87
N ASN A 357 1.02 6.18 11.93
CA ASN A 357 0.31 7.44 11.82
C ASN A 357 1.28 8.63 11.74
N ASP A 358 1.18 9.37 10.65
CA ASP A 358 1.84 10.65 10.41
C ASP A 358 0.91 11.82 10.76
N LEU A 359 1.44 13.03 10.71
CA LEU A 359 0.70 14.26 11.02
C LEU A 359 0.83 15.28 9.89
N VAL A 360 -0.29 15.85 9.47
CA VAL A 360 -0.34 17.12 8.73
C VAL A 360 -0.65 18.22 9.71
N VAL A 361 0.15 19.26 9.77
CA VAL A 361 0.00 20.39 10.68
C VAL A 361 -0.11 21.67 9.88
N THR A 362 -1.26 22.31 9.93
CA THR A 362 -1.44 23.65 9.38
C THR A 362 -1.01 24.69 10.41
N ASP A 363 -0.35 25.75 9.97
CA ASP A 363 0.32 26.69 10.87
C ASP A 363 0.23 28.11 10.30
N ASP A 364 0.10 29.11 11.17
CA ASP A 364 0.06 30.54 10.80
C ASP A 364 1.28 31.03 10.01
N ASN A 365 2.39 30.27 9.99
CA ASN A 365 3.62 30.70 9.35
C ASN A 365 4.16 29.71 8.31
N ALA A 366 3.96 28.42 8.50
CA ALA A 366 4.50 27.40 7.59
C ALA A 366 3.88 26.04 7.88
N ASP A 367 2.95 25.62 7.06
CA ASP A 367 2.40 24.28 7.14
C ASP A 367 3.48 23.21 7.02
N SER A 368 3.24 22.09 7.64
CA SER A 368 4.22 21.02 7.76
C SER A 368 3.54 19.67 7.74
N TYR A 369 4.31 18.64 7.41
CA TYR A 369 3.96 17.27 7.74
C TYR A 369 5.07 16.66 8.60
N LEU A 370 4.70 15.76 9.48
CA LEU A 370 5.57 15.09 10.41
C LEU A 370 5.45 13.60 10.18
N LEU A 371 6.52 12.97 9.69
CA LEU A 371 6.55 11.52 9.50
C LEU A 371 6.99 10.84 10.79
N TYR A 372 6.29 9.79 11.16
CA TYR A 372 6.68 8.93 12.26
C TYR A 372 8.09 8.38 12.05
N ASN A 373 8.89 8.37 13.09
CA ASN A 373 10.29 7.98 13.05
C ASN A 373 10.67 7.13 14.27
N GLY A 374 9.87 6.07 14.51
CA GLY A 374 10.07 5.16 15.62
C GLY A 374 9.78 5.74 17.00
N ASN A 375 9.87 4.94 18.02
CA ASN A 375 9.64 5.33 19.41
C ASN A 375 10.96 5.69 20.14
N ASP A 376 10.86 6.59 21.10
CA ASP A 376 11.96 6.86 22.01
C ASP A 376 12.12 5.75 23.09
N ALA A 377 13.14 5.86 23.95
CA ALA A 377 13.42 4.86 24.99
C ALA A 377 12.27 4.67 26.01
N ASN A 378 11.27 5.53 26.02
CA ASN A 378 10.09 5.44 26.86
C ASN A 378 8.87 4.90 26.12
N GLY A 379 9.01 4.53 24.84
CA GLY A 379 7.92 4.08 23.97
C GLY A 379 7.04 5.20 23.43
N LEU A 380 7.51 6.45 23.42
CA LEU A 380 6.76 7.60 22.92
C LEU A 380 7.21 7.96 21.51
N ALA A 381 6.28 8.19 20.60
CA ALA A 381 6.57 8.48 19.20
C ALA A 381 7.53 9.65 18.99
N ASN A 382 8.42 9.50 18.01
CA ASN A 382 9.22 10.56 17.45
C ASN A 382 8.72 10.88 16.06
N PHE A 383 8.96 12.12 15.63
CA PHE A 383 8.58 12.57 14.30
C PHE A 383 9.72 13.32 13.64
N SER A 384 9.85 13.13 12.31
CA SER A 384 10.68 13.94 11.44
C SER A 384 9.83 14.98 10.75
N ARG A 385 10.14 16.26 10.88
CA ARG A 385 9.36 17.35 10.31
C ARG A 385 9.86 17.76 8.95
N PHE A 386 8.91 17.96 8.03
CA PHE A 386 9.11 18.51 6.70
C PHE A 386 8.19 19.70 6.47
N PHE A 387 8.63 20.66 5.67
CA PHE A 387 7.84 21.81 5.30
C PHE A 387 7.26 21.61 3.91
N TYR A 388 6.02 22.03 3.72
CA TYR A 388 5.47 22.20 2.38
C TYR A 388 6.14 23.39 1.70
N ASP A 389 6.36 23.28 0.40
CA ASP A 389 6.75 24.43 -0.41
C ASP A 389 5.47 25.06 -0.98
N PHE A 390 4.88 25.96 -0.24
CA PHE A 390 3.75 26.74 -0.72
C PHE A 390 4.10 27.73 -1.81
N SER A 391 5.40 27.97 -2.05
CA SER A 391 5.81 29.00 -2.97
C SER A 391 5.46 28.70 -4.42
N GLY A 392 5.06 27.46 -4.76
CA GLY A 392 4.46 27.00 -6.02
C GLY A 392 4.85 27.76 -7.29
N GLY A 393 5.97 28.40 -7.28
CA GLY A 393 6.46 29.27 -8.34
C GLY A 393 5.77 30.63 -8.44
N THR A 394 4.77 30.96 -7.65
CA THR A 394 4.08 32.26 -7.76
C THR A 394 4.62 33.32 -6.81
N GLY A 395 5.35 32.94 -5.75
CA GLY A 395 5.98 33.88 -4.82
C GLY A 395 5.01 34.94 -4.26
N ALA A 396 3.75 34.59 -4.15
CA ALA A 396 2.73 35.46 -3.61
C ALA A 396 2.81 35.39 -2.09
N THR A 397 3.58 36.28 -1.51
CA THR A 397 3.50 36.58 -0.08
C THR A 397 2.05 36.86 0.29
N GLY A 398 1.41 35.94 0.99
CA GLY A 398 0.02 36.06 1.45
C GLY A 398 -0.94 34.99 0.94
N ASP A 399 -0.45 34.00 0.19
CA ASP A 399 -1.19 32.78 -0.20
C ASP A 399 -0.74 31.57 0.61
N ASP A 400 0.30 31.73 1.42
CA ASP A 400 0.94 30.77 2.27
C ASP A 400 0.68 31.13 3.73
N GLY A 401 -0.13 30.37 4.37
CA GLY A 401 -0.26 30.50 5.79
C GLY A 401 -1.58 31.07 6.29
N PHE A 402 -1.97 30.53 7.27
CA PHE A 402 -3.14 30.28 8.04
C PHE A 402 -3.95 29.14 7.45
N GLY A 403 -3.37 27.95 7.54
CA GLY A 403 -4.08 26.73 7.23
C GLY A 403 -5.34 26.64 8.09
N GLY A 404 -6.49 26.50 7.46
CA GLY A 404 -7.70 26.03 8.10
C GLY A 404 -7.64 24.52 8.35
N ASN A 405 -8.72 23.83 8.07
CA ASN A 405 -8.76 22.36 8.17
C ASN A 405 -7.87 21.69 7.12
N SER A 406 -7.48 20.47 7.40
CA SER A 406 -6.77 19.61 6.43
C SER A 406 -7.45 18.25 6.33
N VAL A 407 -7.34 17.65 5.14
CA VAL A 407 -7.90 16.32 4.84
C VAL A 407 -6.80 15.49 4.20
N ILE A 408 -6.72 14.23 4.59
CA ILE A 408 -5.83 13.23 4.01
C ILE A 408 -6.70 12.20 3.29
N ALA A 409 -6.55 12.06 1.98
CA ALA A 409 -7.34 11.15 1.16
C ALA A 409 -6.63 10.83 -0.15
N ASP A 410 -6.80 9.62 -0.67
CA ASP A 410 -6.32 9.19 -1.99
C ASP A 410 -7.30 9.68 -3.07
N LEU A 411 -6.96 10.79 -3.75
CA LEU A 411 -7.87 11.46 -4.70
C LEU A 411 -7.83 10.86 -6.11
N ASP A 412 -6.73 10.21 -6.47
CA ASP A 412 -6.53 9.65 -7.82
C ASP A 412 -6.48 8.11 -7.83
N ASN A 413 -6.79 7.49 -6.70
CA ASN A 413 -6.81 6.04 -6.49
C ASN A 413 -5.48 5.37 -6.87
N ASP A 414 -4.34 6.03 -6.62
CA ASP A 414 -3.01 5.47 -6.85
C ASP A 414 -2.45 4.69 -5.64
N GLY A 415 -3.19 4.71 -4.52
CA GLY A 415 -2.86 4.05 -3.27
C GLY A 415 -2.01 4.89 -2.32
N TRP A 416 -1.69 6.14 -2.65
CA TRP A 416 -1.02 7.09 -1.78
C TRP A 416 -1.97 8.19 -1.33
N ASN A 417 -1.96 8.50 -0.06
CA ASN A 417 -2.81 9.55 0.48
C ASN A 417 -2.31 10.94 0.10
N ASP A 418 -3.14 11.70 -0.58
CA ASP A 418 -2.94 13.11 -0.90
C ASP A 418 -3.31 14.01 0.28
N VAL A 419 -2.96 15.28 0.20
CA VAL A 419 -3.23 16.25 1.26
C VAL A 419 -3.98 17.45 0.71
N ILE A 420 -5.13 17.77 1.31
CA ILE A 420 -5.89 18.99 1.09
C ILE A 420 -5.69 19.90 2.30
N ILE A 421 -5.36 21.17 2.08
CA ILE A 421 -5.32 22.20 3.12
C ILE A 421 -6.26 23.33 2.71
N THR A 422 -7.25 23.60 3.54
CA THR A 422 -8.11 24.78 3.37
C THR A 422 -7.43 25.99 3.98
N ASP A 423 -7.48 27.13 3.35
CA ASP A 423 -6.61 28.27 3.69
C ASP A 423 -7.39 29.45 4.28
N VAL A 424 -8.59 29.21 4.75
CA VAL A 424 -9.38 30.24 5.43
C VAL A 424 -9.93 29.68 6.72
N ASP A 425 -9.46 30.22 7.82
CA ASP A 425 -10.17 30.10 9.07
C ASP A 425 -11.01 31.34 9.33
N VAL A 426 -11.98 31.13 10.20
CA VAL A 426 -12.90 32.11 10.73
C VAL A 426 -12.28 33.27 11.40
N ASP A 427 -11.22 33.04 12.11
CA ASP A 427 -10.62 34.04 12.99
C ASP A 427 -9.73 35.00 12.23
N ILE A 428 -9.53 34.78 10.93
CA ILE A 428 -8.74 35.67 10.07
C ILE A 428 -9.50 36.05 8.81
N SER A 429 -9.75 37.33 8.63
CA SER A 429 -10.38 37.82 7.41
C SER A 429 -9.52 37.55 6.18
N GLY A 430 -9.98 36.72 5.27
CA GLY A 430 -9.16 36.38 4.13
C GLY A 430 -9.83 35.50 3.10
N CYS A 431 -11.10 35.74 2.75
CA CYS A 431 -11.79 35.00 1.67
C CYS A 431 -11.12 35.11 0.29
N ASN A 432 -9.96 35.69 0.17
CA ASN A 432 -9.13 35.74 -1.03
C ASN A 432 -7.97 34.72 -1.04
N ARG A 433 -7.79 33.95 0.03
CA ARG A 433 -6.86 32.84 0.09
C ARG A 433 -7.48 31.62 -0.58
N ARG A 434 -6.66 30.74 -1.13
CA ARG A 434 -7.12 29.53 -1.82
C ARG A 434 -6.68 28.29 -1.06
N MET A 435 -7.45 27.21 -1.23
CA MET A 435 -7.05 25.89 -0.76
C MET A 435 -5.86 25.35 -1.55
N HIS A 436 -5.08 24.51 -0.92
CA HIS A 436 -3.95 23.80 -1.49
C HIS A 436 -4.25 22.32 -1.56
N ILE A 437 -3.86 21.69 -2.66
CA ILE A 437 -3.94 20.23 -2.82
C ILE A 437 -2.57 19.74 -3.26
N TYR A 438 -2.04 18.79 -2.50
CA TYR A 438 -0.76 18.16 -2.72
C TYR A 438 -0.95 16.72 -3.13
N HIS A 439 -0.55 16.42 -4.36
CA HIS A 439 -0.44 15.07 -4.88
C HIS A 439 0.73 14.36 -4.19
N ASN A 440 0.49 13.22 -3.63
CA ASN A 440 1.51 12.35 -3.05
C ASN A 440 2.05 11.41 -4.13
N LEU A 441 3.29 11.61 -4.53
CA LEU A 441 3.93 10.82 -5.58
C LEU A 441 4.56 9.52 -5.06
N GLY A 442 4.24 9.13 -3.83
CA GLY A 442 4.86 8.03 -3.15
C GLY A 442 6.29 8.34 -2.69
N ASN A 443 7.14 7.34 -2.64
CA ASN A 443 8.55 7.41 -2.21
C ASN A 443 8.81 6.95 -0.77
N SER A 444 8.13 5.84 -0.36
CA SER A 444 8.39 5.22 0.96
C SER A 444 9.89 4.93 1.17
N PRO A 445 10.44 5.10 2.39
CA PRO A 445 9.78 5.53 3.63
C PRO A 445 9.61 7.05 3.74
N ASN A 446 9.94 7.80 2.70
CA ASN A 446 9.74 9.25 2.65
C ASN A 446 8.40 9.57 1.98
N VAL A 447 8.11 10.85 1.85
CA VAL A 447 6.94 11.37 1.15
C VAL A 447 7.41 12.40 0.12
N THR A 448 6.81 12.39 -1.06
CA THR A 448 7.00 13.43 -2.07
C THR A 448 5.66 14.07 -2.37
N LEU A 449 5.38 15.18 -1.72
CA LEU A 449 4.17 15.97 -1.93
C LEU A 449 4.44 17.08 -2.94
N ARG A 450 3.64 17.13 -3.98
CA ARG A 450 3.75 18.12 -5.06
C ARG A 450 2.44 18.85 -5.23
N GLN A 451 2.45 20.17 -5.09
CA GLN A 451 1.29 20.99 -5.40
C GLN A 451 1.08 21.02 -6.92
N GLU A 452 -0.08 20.57 -7.34
CA GLU A 452 -0.44 20.50 -8.76
C GLU A 452 -1.67 21.35 -9.09
N ASN A 453 -1.93 21.51 -10.39
CA ASN A 453 -3.11 22.24 -10.91
C ASN A 453 -3.30 23.63 -10.31
N ASP A 454 -2.19 24.34 -10.16
CA ASP A 454 -2.20 25.71 -9.68
C ASP A 454 -3.08 26.60 -10.55
N GLY A 455 -4.09 27.26 -9.94
CA GLY A 455 -5.09 28.05 -10.64
C GLY A 455 -6.29 27.28 -11.20
N ALA A 456 -6.44 26.00 -10.91
CA ALA A 456 -7.64 25.24 -11.26
C ALA A 456 -8.89 25.82 -10.57
N ALA A 457 -10.03 25.80 -11.27
CA ALA A 457 -11.27 26.35 -10.77
C ALA A 457 -11.82 25.62 -9.53
N TRP A 458 -11.50 24.34 -9.38
CA TRP A 458 -11.88 23.48 -8.26
C TRP A 458 -11.00 23.67 -7.01
N ARG A 459 -10.11 24.63 -7.03
CA ARG A 459 -9.38 25.18 -5.88
C ARG A 459 -9.82 26.62 -5.62
N PRO A 460 -11.07 26.82 -5.16
CA PRO A 460 -11.62 28.17 -4.98
C PRO A 460 -10.95 28.90 -3.82
N ASN A 461 -10.99 30.22 -3.88
CA ASN A 461 -10.61 31.05 -2.76
C ASN A 461 -11.67 31.02 -1.67
N GLY A 462 -11.25 31.14 -0.43
CA GLY A 462 -12.15 31.29 0.71
C GLY A 462 -12.78 29.99 1.17
N THR A 463 -12.05 28.86 1.04
CA THR A 463 -12.51 27.56 1.51
C THR A 463 -12.24 27.41 3.00
N HIS A 464 -13.29 27.14 3.77
CA HIS A 464 -13.23 26.92 5.22
C HIS A 464 -12.92 25.46 5.54
N ASP A 465 -13.64 24.55 4.86
CA ASP A 465 -13.53 23.12 5.06
C ASP A 465 -13.86 22.36 3.80
N ALA A 466 -13.42 21.11 3.71
CA ALA A 466 -13.64 20.22 2.60
C ALA A 466 -14.08 18.83 3.08
N ALA A 467 -15.27 18.39 2.68
CA ALA A 467 -15.67 17.00 2.80
C ALA A 467 -15.24 16.25 1.53
N VAL A 468 -14.68 15.07 1.71
CA VAL A 468 -14.12 14.26 0.63
C VAL A 468 -14.69 12.84 0.70
N PHE A 469 -15.59 12.51 -0.22
CA PHE A 469 -16.24 11.21 -0.28
C PHE A 469 -16.84 10.98 -1.67
N ASP A 470 -17.11 9.75 -2.01
CA ASP A 470 -17.78 9.39 -3.27
C ASP A 470 -19.27 9.77 -3.19
N ILE A 471 -19.64 10.88 -3.84
CA ILE A 471 -21.02 11.41 -3.81
C ILE A 471 -21.92 10.65 -4.77
N ASN A 472 -21.38 10.18 -5.89
CA ASN A 472 -22.14 9.66 -7.02
C ASN A 472 -22.09 8.13 -7.14
N GLY A 473 -21.32 7.45 -6.30
CA GLY A 473 -21.17 6.00 -6.26
C GLY A 473 -20.31 5.44 -7.39
N ASP A 474 -19.37 6.22 -7.93
CA ASP A 474 -18.50 5.80 -9.03
C ASP A 474 -17.12 5.26 -8.57
N GLY A 475 -16.86 5.29 -7.27
CA GLY A 475 -15.62 4.79 -6.65
C GLY A 475 -14.49 5.82 -6.61
N TRP A 476 -14.72 7.07 -7.03
CA TRP A 476 -13.78 8.17 -6.94
C TRP A 476 -14.21 9.17 -5.89
N LEU A 477 -13.24 9.72 -5.17
CA LEU A 477 -13.53 10.69 -4.13
C LEU A 477 -13.84 12.06 -4.74
N ASP A 478 -15.04 12.58 -4.43
CA ASP A 478 -15.53 13.90 -4.79
C ASP A 478 -15.27 14.90 -3.66
N MET A 479 -15.49 16.19 -3.90
CA MET A 479 -15.34 17.23 -2.88
C MET A 479 -16.61 18.03 -2.67
N VAL A 480 -16.97 18.26 -1.42
CA VAL A 480 -17.91 19.32 -1.01
C VAL A 480 -17.12 20.40 -0.29
N LEU A 481 -17.06 21.59 -0.88
CA LEU A 481 -16.26 22.70 -0.36
C LEU A 481 -17.16 23.75 0.31
N GLY A 482 -16.88 24.01 1.58
CA GLY A 482 -17.49 25.10 2.34
C GLY A 482 -16.72 26.38 2.12
N THR A 483 -17.28 27.35 1.38
CA THR A 483 -16.58 28.60 1.06
C THR A 483 -17.25 29.81 1.69
N CYS A 484 -16.54 30.94 1.74
CA CYS A 484 -17.12 32.24 2.14
C CYS A 484 -18.35 32.66 1.32
N SER A 485 -18.54 32.07 0.16
CA SER A 485 -19.66 32.41 -0.74
C SER A 485 -20.77 31.36 -0.77
N GLY A 486 -20.55 30.20 -0.16
CA GLY A 486 -21.51 29.10 -0.11
C GLY A 486 -20.85 27.73 -0.23
N THR A 487 -21.67 26.71 -0.20
CA THR A 487 -21.28 25.32 -0.41
C THR A 487 -21.18 25.04 -1.91
N GLN A 488 -20.12 24.36 -2.32
CA GLN A 488 -19.89 23.90 -3.70
C GLN A 488 -19.69 22.39 -3.72
N VAL A 489 -20.18 21.73 -4.77
CA VAL A 489 -19.94 20.31 -5.05
C VAL A 489 -19.10 20.18 -6.30
N TRP A 490 -18.01 19.47 -6.18
CA TRP A 490 -17.05 19.21 -7.24
C TRP A 490 -16.92 17.71 -7.41
N ILE A 491 -17.34 17.19 -8.56
CA ILE A 491 -17.30 15.78 -8.90
C ILE A 491 -15.96 15.49 -9.56
N ASN A 492 -15.25 14.49 -9.06
CA ASN A 492 -14.01 14.01 -9.64
C ASN A 492 -14.28 13.39 -11.01
N VAL A 493 -13.53 13.82 -11.99
CA VAL A 493 -13.61 13.25 -13.34
C VAL A 493 -12.60 12.13 -13.42
N ALA A 494 -13.05 10.93 -13.10
CA ALA A 494 -12.21 9.75 -13.17
C ALA A 494 -11.52 9.67 -14.53
N PRO A 495 -10.19 9.53 -14.62
CA PRO A 495 -9.53 9.29 -15.88
C PRO A 495 -10.09 8.01 -16.50
N ILE A 496 -10.40 8.05 -17.80
CA ILE A 496 -10.84 6.83 -18.48
C ILE A 496 -9.66 5.86 -18.53
N GLY A 497 -9.78 4.78 -17.80
CA GLY A 497 -8.72 3.80 -17.68
C GLY A 497 -9.23 2.36 -17.64
N LEU A 498 -8.29 1.45 -17.52
CA LEU A 498 -8.53 0.02 -17.53
C LEU A 498 -7.51 -0.68 -16.62
N ASN A 499 -7.96 -1.34 -15.59
CA ASN A 499 -7.16 -2.21 -14.74
C ASN A 499 -7.26 -3.67 -15.22
N LEU A 500 -6.15 -4.38 -15.09
CA LEU A 500 -6.09 -5.82 -15.30
C LEU A 500 -5.66 -6.51 -14.02
N SER A 501 -6.41 -7.53 -13.64
CA SER A 501 -6.06 -8.38 -12.49
C SER A 501 -6.38 -9.85 -12.76
N PHE A 502 -5.87 -10.74 -11.91
CA PHE A 502 -6.12 -12.17 -11.98
C PHE A 502 -6.79 -12.63 -10.68
N PRO A 503 -8.14 -12.54 -10.59
CA PRO A 503 -8.86 -12.75 -9.33
C PRO A 503 -8.80 -14.18 -8.80
N LEU A 504 -8.47 -15.16 -9.65
CA LEU A 504 -8.26 -16.56 -9.26
C LEU A 504 -6.77 -16.88 -9.06
N GLY A 505 -5.90 -15.85 -9.13
CA GLY A 505 -4.45 -16.02 -9.16
C GLY A 505 -3.95 -16.45 -10.54
N VAL A 506 -2.64 -16.61 -10.64
CA VAL A 506 -1.95 -17.16 -11.82
C VAL A 506 -1.60 -18.61 -11.54
N PRO A 507 -1.54 -19.49 -12.56
CA PRO A 507 -1.15 -20.88 -12.34
C PRO A 507 0.29 -20.97 -11.85
N ASP A 508 0.54 -21.82 -10.88
CA ASP A 508 1.90 -22.09 -10.40
C ASP A 508 2.74 -22.85 -11.44
N ALA A 509 2.12 -23.81 -12.15
CA ALA A 509 2.73 -24.53 -13.26
C ALA A 509 1.70 -24.85 -14.34
N ILE A 510 2.16 -25.22 -15.52
CA ILE A 510 1.31 -25.61 -16.66
C ILE A 510 1.52 -27.12 -16.88
N PRO A 511 0.42 -27.92 -16.89
CA PRO A 511 0.55 -29.36 -17.07
C PRO A 511 1.16 -29.71 -18.44
N CYS A 512 2.07 -30.68 -18.49
CA CYS A 512 2.81 -31.03 -19.69
C CYS A 512 1.97 -31.63 -20.82
N THR A 513 0.85 -32.27 -20.48
CA THR A 513 -0.04 -32.94 -21.45
C THR A 513 -1.46 -32.42 -21.44
N GLY A 514 -1.66 -31.25 -20.88
CA GLY A 514 -2.97 -30.62 -20.70
C GLY A 514 -2.96 -29.14 -20.92
N SER A 515 -4.05 -28.51 -20.52
CA SER A 515 -4.17 -27.06 -20.55
C SER A 515 -4.69 -26.54 -19.22
N VAL A 516 -4.29 -25.32 -18.86
CA VAL A 516 -4.84 -24.58 -17.72
C VAL A 516 -5.54 -23.33 -18.22
N THR A 517 -6.66 -22.99 -17.58
CA THR A 517 -7.41 -21.76 -17.86
C THR A 517 -6.91 -20.65 -16.97
N VAL A 518 -6.61 -19.51 -17.57
CA VAL A 518 -6.31 -18.25 -16.89
C VAL A 518 -7.52 -17.35 -16.95
N THR A 519 -7.94 -16.83 -15.81
CA THR A 519 -9.05 -15.87 -15.73
C THR A 519 -8.49 -14.48 -15.43
N ALA A 520 -8.67 -13.56 -16.38
CA ALA A 520 -8.34 -12.15 -16.22
C ALA A 520 -9.62 -11.35 -15.93
N PHE A 521 -9.51 -10.35 -15.07
CA PHE A 521 -10.56 -9.36 -14.83
C PHE A 521 -10.09 -8.02 -15.43
N ALA A 522 -10.84 -7.55 -16.41
CA ALA A 522 -10.63 -6.26 -17.05
C ALA A 522 -11.65 -5.26 -16.49
N ASP A 523 -11.19 -4.38 -15.61
CA ASP A 523 -12.01 -3.40 -14.92
C ASP A 523 -11.82 -2.02 -15.53
N ALA A 524 -12.85 -1.57 -16.25
CA ALA A 524 -12.83 -0.26 -16.89
C ALA A 524 -13.45 0.78 -15.95
N PHE A 525 -12.77 1.89 -15.75
CA PHE A 525 -13.22 2.99 -14.92
C PHE A 525 -13.33 4.30 -15.73
N GLY A 526 -13.91 5.34 -15.12
CA GLY A 526 -14.13 6.63 -15.77
C GLY A 526 -15.09 6.58 -16.97
N GLY A 527 -16.06 5.63 -16.97
CA GLY A 527 -16.97 5.45 -18.09
C GLY A 527 -16.34 4.74 -19.30
N GLY A 528 -15.16 4.15 -19.14
CA GLY A 528 -14.53 3.31 -20.15
C GLY A 528 -15.38 2.07 -20.45
N VAL A 529 -15.28 1.57 -21.68
CA VAL A 529 -15.94 0.32 -22.10
C VAL A 529 -14.88 -0.62 -22.65
N VAL A 530 -14.75 -1.80 -22.06
CA VAL A 530 -13.82 -2.84 -22.51
C VAL A 530 -14.20 -3.29 -23.91
N SER A 531 -13.24 -3.34 -24.81
CA SER A 531 -13.38 -3.93 -26.14
C SER A 531 -13.15 -5.44 -26.02
N GLU A 532 -14.21 -6.23 -25.89
CA GLU A 532 -14.10 -7.69 -25.69
C GLU A 532 -13.19 -8.41 -26.70
N PRO A 533 -13.18 -8.09 -28.03
CA PRO A 533 -12.29 -8.73 -28.99
C PRO A 533 -10.81 -8.32 -28.82
N ASP A 534 -10.53 -7.31 -28.03
CA ASP A 534 -9.19 -6.79 -27.81
C ASP A 534 -8.65 -7.16 -26.40
N VAL A 535 -9.34 -8.07 -25.69
CA VAL A 535 -8.79 -8.75 -24.53
C VAL A 535 -8.08 -10.01 -25.00
N LYS A 536 -6.75 -10.05 -24.90
CA LYS A 536 -5.91 -11.09 -25.52
C LYS A 536 -4.89 -11.62 -24.54
N ILE A 537 -4.65 -12.92 -24.63
CA ILE A 537 -3.51 -13.57 -23.99
C ILE A 537 -2.40 -13.77 -25.04
N HIS A 538 -1.18 -13.43 -24.65
CA HIS A 538 0.03 -13.60 -25.45
C HIS A 538 0.86 -14.68 -24.81
N VAL A 539 1.25 -15.71 -25.55
CA VAL A 539 1.97 -16.87 -25.03
C VAL A 539 3.21 -17.13 -25.88
N ALA A 540 4.33 -17.30 -25.23
CA ALA A 540 5.60 -17.73 -25.83
C ALA A 540 6.02 -19.06 -25.22
N ALA A 541 6.25 -20.09 -26.05
CA ALA A 541 6.77 -21.38 -25.63
C ALA A 541 8.29 -21.39 -25.72
N ASP A 542 8.99 -21.91 -24.69
CA ASP A 542 10.43 -22.13 -24.61
C ASP A 542 11.30 -20.94 -25.09
N GLY A 543 10.90 -19.72 -24.67
CA GLY A 543 11.58 -18.47 -25.07
C GLY A 543 11.39 -18.08 -26.53
N GLY A 544 10.39 -18.61 -27.22
CA GLY A 544 10.01 -18.30 -28.58
C GLY A 544 9.33 -16.94 -28.74
N ALA A 545 8.71 -16.68 -29.88
CA ALA A 545 7.95 -15.48 -30.13
C ALA A 545 6.55 -15.59 -29.50
N PHE A 546 6.03 -14.48 -28.98
CA PHE A 546 4.67 -14.44 -28.44
C PHE A 546 3.62 -14.64 -29.55
N VAL A 547 2.67 -15.51 -29.29
CA VAL A 547 1.50 -15.76 -30.15
C VAL A 547 0.28 -15.27 -29.39
N GLU A 548 -0.50 -14.37 -30.01
CA GLU A 548 -1.70 -13.82 -29.40
C GLU A 548 -2.94 -14.65 -29.68
N SER A 549 -3.83 -14.75 -28.70
CA SER A 549 -5.19 -15.29 -28.86
C SER A 549 -6.20 -14.47 -28.09
N VAL A 550 -7.41 -14.34 -28.64
CA VAL A 550 -8.49 -13.60 -27.96
C VAL A 550 -9.02 -14.42 -26.81
N MET A 551 -9.17 -13.80 -25.65
CA MET A 551 -9.76 -14.42 -24.47
C MET A 551 -11.29 -14.46 -24.60
N THR A 552 -11.91 -15.47 -24.02
CA THR A 552 -13.37 -15.67 -24.06
C THR A 552 -14.05 -14.92 -22.93
N PRO A 553 -14.96 -13.96 -23.18
CA PRO A 553 -15.70 -13.29 -22.13
C PRO A 553 -16.67 -14.25 -21.43
N ILE A 554 -16.65 -14.25 -20.09
CA ILE A 554 -17.54 -15.09 -19.26
C ILE A 554 -18.53 -14.24 -18.43
N GLY A 555 -18.55 -12.94 -18.67
CA GLY A 555 -19.43 -11.95 -18.03
C GLY A 555 -18.82 -11.28 -16.80
N GLY A 556 -19.37 -10.12 -16.41
CA GLY A 556 -18.90 -9.36 -15.25
C GLY A 556 -17.45 -8.84 -15.38
N GLY A 557 -16.99 -8.52 -16.58
CA GLY A 557 -15.60 -8.08 -16.79
C GLY A 557 -14.55 -9.19 -16.80
N LEU A 558 -14.96 -10.45 -16.66
CA LEU A 558 -14.07 -11.61 -16.62
C LEU A 558 -13.88 -12.24 -18.00
N PHE A 559 -12.66 -12.66 -18.27
CA PHE A 559 -12.22 -13.26 -19.53
C PHE A 559 -11.37 -14.51 -19.26
N GLU A 560 -11.60 -15.58 -20.04
CA GLU A 560 -10.83 -16.82 -19.95
C GLU A 560 -9.89 -16.98 -21.14
N GLY A 561 -8.62 -17.25 -20.84
CA GLY A 561 -7.60 -17.67 -21.78
C GLY A 561 -7.08 -19.07 -21.47
N ILE A 562 -6.48 -19.74 -22.42
CA ILE A 562 -5.97 -21.12 -22.28
C ILE A 562 -4.46 -21.10 -22.50
N LEU A 563 -3.74 -21.70 -21.55
CA LEU A 563 -2.34 -22.07 -21.68
C LEU A 563 -2.29 -23.57 -21.95
N ASP A 564 -1.83 -23.94 -23.14
CA ASP A 564 -1.76 -25.35 -23.58
C ASP A 564 -0.32 -25.87 -23.47
N GLY A 565 -0.05 -26.65 -22.44
CA GLY A 565 1.27 -27.21 -22.17
C GLY A 565 1.85 -28.09 -23.26
N THR A 566 0.99 -28.60 -24.15
CA THR A 566 1.47 -29.40 -25.30
C THR A 566 2.22 -28.58 -26.35
N LEU A 567 2.23 -27.25 -26.22
CA LEU A 567 2.90 -26.32 -27.15
C LEU A 567 4.34 -26.00 -26.75
N ALA A 568 4.80 -26.43 -25.58
CA ALA A 568 6.13 -26.14 -25.05
C ALA A 568 6.78 -27.43 -24.50
N ASP A 569 8.11 -27.44 -24.46
CA ASP A 569 8.86 -28.56 -23.89
C ASP A 569 9.26 -28.31 -22.43
N THR A 570 9.51 -27.08 -22.05
CA THR A 570 10.07 -26.73 -20.72
C THR A 570 9.38 -25.61 -20.01
N SER A 571 8.95 -24.55 -20.70
CA SER A 571 8.40 -23.36 -20.07
C SER A 571 7.49 -22.57 -20.98
N MET A 572 6.64 -21.75 -20.39
CA MET A 572 5.84 -20.74 -21.06
C MET A 572 6.00 -19.38 -20.40
N GLU A 573 6.12 -18.37 -21.22
CA GLU A 573 5.98 -16.96 -20.84
C GLU A 573 4.67 -16.44 -21.39
N TRP A 574 3.91 -15.68 -20.60
CA TRP A 574 2.64 -15.15 -21.05
C TRP A 574 2.27 -13.85 -20.34
N PHE A 575 1.46 -13.06 -21.00
CA PHE A 575 0.83 -11.85 -20.44
C PHE A 575 -0.52 -11.60 -21.10
N VAL A 576 -1.31 -10.75 -20.49
CA VAL A 576 -2.64 -10.35 -21.01
C VAL A 576 -2.61 -8.87 -21.39
N THR A 577 -3.19 -8.55 -22.54
CA THR A 577 -3.53 -7.19 -22.93
C THR A 577 -5.03 -7.02 -22.99
N ALA A 578 -5.53 -5.87 -22.53
CA ALA A 578 -6.92 -5.50 -22.72
C ALA A 578 -6.99 -4.06 -23.23
N ALA A 579 -7.99 -3.77 -24.05
CA ALA A 579 -8.19 -2.46 -24.60
C ALA A 579 -9.60 -1.94 -24.34
N LEU A 580 -9.73 -0.64 -24.18
CA LEU A 580 -11.01 0.06 -24.21
C LEU A 580 -11.42 0.38 -25.65
N THR A 581 -12.71 0.61 -25.86
CA THR A 581 -13.26 1.02 -27.17
C THR A 581 -12.74 2.36 -27.68
N ASN A 582 -12.16 3.19 -26.80
CA ASN A 582 -11.50 4.46 -27.14
C ASN A 582 -10.04 4.26 -27.59
N GLY A 583 -9.47 3.04 -27.48
CA GLY A 583 -8.10 2.71 -27.88
C GLY A 583 -7.09 2.72 -26.73
N THR A 584 -7.47 3.02 -25.52
CA THR A 584 -6.60 2.84 -24.33
C THR A 584 -6.29 1.35 -24.15
N VAL A 585 -5.01 0.99 -23.96
CA VAL A 585 -4.56 -0.40 -23.79
C VAL A 585 -3.80 -0.54 -22.48
N THR A 586 -4.13 -1.56 -21.74
CA THR A 586 -3.39 -1.98 -20.54
C THR A 586 -2.78 -3.36 -20.78
N THR A 587 -1.60 -3.60 -20.22
CA THR A 587 -0.85 -4.86 -20.33
C THR A 587 -0.49 -5.34 -18.94
N SER A 588 -0.74 -6.61 -18.63
CA SER A 588 -0.27 -7.21 -17.37
C SER A 588 1.24 -7.40 -17.37
N GLU A 589 1.80 -7.71 -16.23
CA GLU A 589 3.16 -8.24 -16.16
C GLU A 589 3.28 -9.53 -16.96
N THR A 590 4.51 -9.80 -17.43
CA THR A 590 4.82 -11.08 -18.07
C THR A 590 5.07 -12.13 -17.01
N ILE A 591 4.31 -13.22 -17.08
CA ILE A 591 4.37 -14.33 -16.15
C ILE A 591 5.13 -15.48 -16.79
N PHE A 592 6.01 -16.07 -16.03
CA PHE A 592 6.79 -17.24 -16.43
C PHE A 592 6.30 -18.46 -15.66
N ASN A 593 5.98 -19.55 -16.36
CA ASN A 593 5.64 -20.83 -15.76
C ASN A 593 6.52 -21.95 -16.34
N LEU A 594 6.99 -22.84 -15.49
CA LEU A 594 7.55 -24.12 -15.90
C LEU A 594 6.42 -25.08 -16.29
N LEU A 595 6.75 -26.01 -17.20
CA LEU A 595 5.85 -27.13 -17.49
C LEU A 595 6.12 -28.26 -16.48
N GLY A 596 5.05 -28.73 -15.83
CA GLY A 596 5.13 -29.86 -14.91
C GLY A 596 3.82 -30.10 -14.19
N ASP A 597 3.61 -31.34 -13.76
CA ASP A 597 2.42 -31.77 -13.02
C ASP A 597 2.65 -31.74 -11.51
N GLU A 598 3.91 -31.67 -11.06
CA GLU A 598 4.31 -31.57 -9.66
C GLU A 598 5.37 -30.47 -9.48
N ILE A 599 5.15 -29.63 -8.46
CA ILE A 599 6.08 -28.54 -8.11
C ILE A 599 6.74 -28.86 -6.77
N ILE A 600 8.06 -28.89 -6.78
CA ILE A 600 8.88 -29.02 -5.56
C ILE A 600 9.62 -27.72 -5.35
N ARG A 601 9.45 -27.09 -4.18
CA ARG A 601 10.13 -25.84 -3.78
C ARG A 601 11.11 -26.13 -2.65
N ASP A 602 12.36 -25.77 -2.85
CA ASP A 602 13.39 -25.72 -1.82
C ASP A 602 13.69 -24.25 -1.54
N THR A 603 13.22 -23.76 -0.39
CA THR A 603 13.25 -22.35 -0.02
C THR A 603 14.23 -22.11 1.10
N ASP A 604 15.08 -21.10 0.94
CA ASP A 604 16.03 -20.63 1.94
C ASP A 604 15.79 -19.13 2.21
N ASP A 605 15.07 -18.83 3.27
CA ASP A 605 14.77 -17.49 3.76
C ASP A 605 15.85 -16.96 4.72
N PHE A 606 16.90 -17.75 4.96
CA PHE A 606 18.04 -17.47 5.85
C PHE A 606 17.71 -17.19 7.32
N GLU A 607 16.45 -17.25 7.73
CA GLU A 607 16.03 -17.03 9.12
C GLU A 607 16.48 -18.14 10.08
N SER A 608 16.68 -19.35 9.57
CA SER A 608 17.12 -20.51 10.35
C SER A 608 18.65 -20.71 10.37
N GLY A 609 19.42 -19.85 9.73
CA GLY A 609 20.89 -19.93 9.68
C GLY A 609 21.46 -20.04 8.26
N ASN A 610 22.72 -20.42 8.15
CA ASN A 610 23.41 -20.42 6.85
C ASN A 610 23.06 -21.61 5.93
N ASN A 611 22.28 -22.57 6.38
CA ASN A 611 21.70 -23.68 5.62
C ASN A 611 22.65 -24.37 4.62
N GLY A 612 23.95 -24.44 4.94
CA GLY A 612 24.98 -25.05 4.10
C GLY A 612 25.64 -24.12 3.08
N TRP A 613 25.24 -22.86 3.03
CA TRP A 613 25.92 -21.84 2.25
C TRP A 613 27.35 -21.60 2.77
N THR A 614 28.26 -21.30 1.87
CA THR A 614 29.69 -21.11 2.18
C THR A 614 30.22 -19.83 1.57
N VAL A 615 31.16 -19.19 2.25
CA VAL A 615 31.82 -17.98 1.78
C VAL A 615 33.25 -18.28 1.35
N GLN A 616 33.63 -17.75 0.19
CA GLN A 616 35.03 -17.76 -0.30
C GLN A 616 35.44 -16.34 -0.65
N THR A 617 36.65 -15.95 -0.29
CA THR A 617 37.17 -14.60 -0.57
C THR A 617 38.56 -14.71 -1.21
N ASP A 618 38.80 -13.86 -2.20
CA ASP A 618 40.15 -13.66 -2.73
C ASP A 618 41.07 -13.04 -1.67
N ALA A 619 42.35 -13.25 -1.80
CA ALA A 619 43.34 -12.70 -0.84
C ALA A 619 43.44 -11.16 -0.87
N SER A 620 42.89 -10.52 -1.88
CA SER A 620 42.81 -9.05 -2.00
C SER A 620 41.66 -8.43 -1.19
N VAL A 621 40.67 -9.22 -0.76
CA VAL A 621 39.56 -8.73 0.07
C VAL A 621 40.08 -8.31 1.43
N SER A 622 40.03 -7.02 1.72
CA SER A 622 40.44 -6.44 2.99
C SER A 622 39.30 -6.13 3.94
N ALA A 623 38.09 -5.91 3.39
CA ALA A 623 36.79 -5.76 4.07
C ALA A 623 35.68 -6.30 3.18
N GLY A 624 34.45 -6.44 3.67
CA GLY A 624 33.29 -6.78 2.88
C GLY A 624 33.10 -8.27 2.54
N ALA A 625 33.65 -9.19 3.30
CA ALA A 625 33.32 -10.61 3.14
C ALA A 625 31.86 -10.89 3.50
N TRP A 626 31.21 -11.79 2.74
CA TRP A 626 29.82 -12.16 3.00
C TRP A 626 29.60 -12.66 4.42
N GLU A 627 28.57 -12.18 5.09
CA GLU A 627 28.11 -12.69 6.39
C GLU A 627 26.58 -12.72 6.46
N LEU A 628 26.06 -13.68 7.19
CA LEU A 628 24.62 -13.77 7.48
C LEU A 628 24.30 -12.89 8.68
N ALA A 629 23.44 -11.88 8.50
CA ALA A 629 23.16 -10.89 9.53
C ALA A 629 21.77 -10.26 9.38
N ASN A 630 21.29 -9.63 10.46
CA ASN A 630 20.24 -8.63 10.37
C ASN A 630 20.87 -7.33 9.84
N PRO A 631 20.50 -6.85 8.65
CA PRO A 631 21.25 -5.79 7.98
C PRO A 631 21.10 -4.44 8.68
N ASN A 632 22.19 -3.68 8.72
CA ASN A 632 22.24 -2.31 9.21
C ASN A 632 22.45 -1.35 8.04
N GLY A 633 21.44 -0.57 7.70
CA GLY A 633 21.49 0.37 6.59
C GLY A 633 22.60 1.41 6.75
N THR A 634 23.27 1.68 5.63
CA THR A 634 24.25 2.78 5.52
C THR A 634 23.87 3.67 4.36
N THR A 635 24.25 4.95 4.40
CA THR A 635 23.98 5.91 3.33
C THR A 635 25.20 6.74 3.00
N SER A 636 25.36 7.08 1.72
CA SER A 636 26.38 8.01 1.25
C SER A 636 25.73 9.13 0.45
N GLY A 637 25.80 10.38 0.94
CA GLY A 637 25.21 11.53 0.28
C GLY A 637 23.67 11.47 0.15
N GLY A 638 22.99 10.70 1.02
CA GLY A 638 21.56 10.47 0.96
C GLY A 638 21.14 9.26 0.12
N THR A 639 22.09 8.60 -0.57
CA THR A 639 21.81 7.37 -1.32
C THR A 639 22.04 6.15 -0.41
N PRO A 640 21.12 5.22 -0.28
CA PRO A 640 21.32 3.95 0.44
C PRO A 640 22.48 3.15 -0.17
N CYS A 641 23.37 2.60 0.69
CA CYS A 641 24.47 1.75 0.29
C CYS A 641 24.20 0.30 0.69
N ALA A 642 24.15 0.00 1.98
CA ALA A 642 23.72 -1.29 2.49
C ALA A 642 22.20 -1.27 2.78
N PRO A 643 21.49 -2.41 2.66
CA PRO A 643 20.08 -2.48 3.05
C PRO A 643 19.89 -2.23 4.55
N GLY A 644 18.83 -1.53 4.91
CA GLY A 644 18.49 -1.29 6.31
C GLY A 644 17.60 -2.36 6.91
N VAL A 645 17.01 -3.20 6.05
CA VAL A 645 16.16 -4.34 6.41
C VAL A 645 16.40 -5.48 5.40
N ALA A 646 16.16 -6.71 5.80
CA ALA A 646 16.11 -7.86 4.90
C ALA A 646 14.98 -7.70 3.87
N ALA A 647 14.99 -8.44 2.77
CA ALA A 647 13.89 -8.41 1.80
C ALA A 647 12.63 -9.06 2.40
N SER A 648 12.82 -10.09 3.23
CA SER A 648 11.78 -10.65 4.09
C SER A 648 12.39 -11.01 5.45
N GLY A 649 11.56 -11.20 6.47
CA GLY A 649 12.05 -11.58 7.79
C GLY A 649 13.01 -10.58 8.44
N GLN A 650 14.12 -11.09 8.99
CA GLN A 650 15.13 -10.28 9.70
C GLN A 650 16.57 -10.55 9.25
N MET A 651 16.84 -11.68 8.62
CA MET A 651 18.19 -12.13 8.30
C MET A 651 18.38 -12.24 6.79
N CYS A 652 19.49 -11.74 6.30
CA CYS A 652 19.91 -11.94 4.91
C CYS A 652 21.43 -12.03 4.83
N TRP A 653 21.97 -12.49 3.71
CA TRP A 653 23.40 -12.40 3.44
C TRP A 653 23.77 -10.99 2.98
N VAL A 654 24.78 -10.37 3.63
CA VAL A 654 25.30 -9.04 3.30
C VAL A 654 26.81 -9.07 3.14
N THR A 655 27.38 -8.16 2.36
CA THR A 655 28.81 -7.91 2.30
C THR A 655 29.22 -7.08 3.50
N GLN A 656 29.56 -7.76 4.59
CA GLN A 656 29.93 -7.23 5.91
C GLN A 656 28.93 -6.22 6.51
N ASN A 657 28.21 -6.66 7.51
CA ASN A 657 27.19 -5.84 8.15
C ASN A 657 27.83 -4.65 8.91
N GLY A 658 27.45 -3.45 8.52
CA GLY A 658 27.91 -2.22 9.17
C GLY A 658 27.34 -2.06 10.59
N VAL A 659 27.75 -1.01 11.27
CA VAL A 659 27.16 -0.62 12.56
C VAL A 659 26.01 0.35 12.30
N LEU A 660 24.88 0.15 12.94
CA LEU A 660 23.69 1.02 12.78
C LEU A 660 24.07 2.51 12.99
N GLY A 661 23.81 3.32 11.96
CA GLY A 661 24.22 4.72 11.93
C GLY A 661 25.72 4.94 11.69
N GLY A 662 26.44 3.90 11.27
CA GLY A 662 27.84 3.97 10.85
C GLY A 662 28.01 4.71 9.53
N ALA A 663 29.23 5.17 9.24
CA ALA A 663 29.54 5.77 7.95
C ALA A 663 29.60 4.67 6.87
N ALA A 664 28.99 4.92 5.72
CA ALA A 664 29.24 4.13 4.52
C ALA A 664 30.75 4.10 4.22
N GLY A 665 31.25 2.98 3.73
CA GLY A 665 32.69 2.80 3.49
C GLY A 665 33.49 2.34 4.70
N THR A 666 32.84 1.89 5.78
CA THR A 666 33.53 1.26 6.92
C THR A 666 33.40 -0.26 6.93
N ALA A 667 32.43 -0.79 6.21
CA ALA A 667 32.11 -2.20 6.12
C ALA A 667 31.75 -2.62 4.67
N ASP A 668 31.99 -1.78 3.69
CA ASP A 668 31.83 -2.07 2.27
C ASP A 668 32.88 -3.04 1.77
N LEU A 669 32.62 -3.58 0.60
CA LEU A 669 33.53 -4.54 -0.05
C LEU A 669 34.76 -3.80 -0.60
N ASP A 670 35.92 -4.14 -0.04
CA ASP A 670 37.23 -3.67 -0.49
C ASP A 670 38.02 -4.82 -1.13
N GLY A 671 38.23 -4.77 -2.42
CA GLY A 671 38.92 -5.82 -3.20
C GLY A 671 37.92 -6.87 -3.75
N GLY A 672 38.39 -8.05 -4.03
CA GLY A 672 37.51 -9.12 -4.52
C GLY A 672 38.11 -10.07 -5.52
N PRO A 673 37.36 -11.11 -5.92
CA PRO A 673 35.96 -11.35 -5.59
C PRO A 673 35.73 -11.88 -4.17
N ALA A 674 34.62 -11.48 -3.57
CA ALA A 674 33.99 -12.17 -2.45
C ALA A 674 32.83 -13.01 -2.98
N GLU A 675 32.82 -14.31 -2.68
CA GLU A 675 31.86 -15.26 -3.25
C GLU A 675 30.98 -15.89 -2.16
N LEU A 676 29.67 -15.92 -2.39
CA LEU A 676 28.68 -16.65 -1.62
C LEU A 676 28.19 -17.84 -2.45
N ILE A 677 28.35 -19.06 -1.95
CA ILE A 677 28.15 -20.31 -2.69
C ILE A 677 27.12 -21.18 -1.97
N SER A 678 26.12 -21.63 -2.73
CA SER A 678 25.03 -22.49 -2.23
C SER A 678 25.51 -23.92 -1.92
N PRO A 679 24.71 -24.69 -1.17
CA PRO A 679 24.81 -26.16 -1.19
C PRO A 679 24.53 -26.69 -2.60
N SER A 680 24.73 -28.00 -2.79
CA SER A 680 24.48 -28.70 -4.05
C SER A 680 23.04 -29.20 -4.11
N TYR A 681 22.36 -28.92 -5.23
CA TYR A 681 21.00 -29.37 -5.55
C TYR A 681 21.01 -30.48 -6.59
N ASN A 682 20.16 -31.50 -6.42
CA ASN A 682 19.94 -32.51 -7.44
C ASN A 682 18.82 -32.05 -8.38
N LEU A 683 19.19 -31.49 -9.52
CA LEU A 683 18.28 -30.97 -10.56
C LEU A 683 18.32 -31.81 -11.84
N ALA A 684 18.90 -33.04 -11.79
CA ALA A 684 19.01 -33.87 -12.95
C ALA A 684 17.65 -34.32 -13.49
N GLY A 685 17.37 -34.00 -14.75
CA GLY A 685 16.12 -34.42 -15.41
C GLY A 685 14.87 -33.61 -15.06
N SER A 686 15.00 -32.57 -14.23
CA SER A 686 13.89 -31.67 -13.88
C SER A 686 13.98 -30.35 -14.63
N ASN A 687 12.83 -29.73 -14.87
CA ASN A 687 12.72 -28.30 -15.19
C ASN A 687 12.89 -27.51 -13.90
N ALA A 688 13.93 -26.70 -13.84
CA ALA A 688 14.27 -25.98 -12.63
C ALA A 688 14.39 -24.46 -12.86
N THR A 689 13.86 -23.69 -11.94
CA THR A 689 14.04 -22.24 -11.87
C THR A 689 14.65 -21.88 -10.53
N VAL A 690 15.55 -20.92 -10.52
CA VAL A 690 16.07 -20.29 -9.31
C VAL A 690 15.59 -18.86 -9.22
N SER A 691 15.07 -18.47 -8.06
CA SER A 691 14.67 -17.08 -7.76
C SER A 691 15.31 -16.61 -6.47
N PHE A 692 15.51 -15.31 -6.35
CA PHE A 692 16.12 -14.68 -5.18
C PHE A 692 15.86 -13.15 -5.19
N ASN A 693 15.93 -12.54 -4.04
CA ASN A 693 16.02 -11.10 -3.89
C ASN A 693 17.50 -10.69 -3.79
N LEU A 694 17.88 -9.66 -4.54
CA LEU A 694 19.25 -9.16 -4.60
C LEU A 694 19.26 -7.65 -4.37
N TRP A 695 20.13 -7.20 -3.48
CA TRP A 695 20.51 -5.80 -3.31
C TRP A 695 21.92 -5.60 -3.86
N PHE A 696 22.12 -4.59 -4.67
CA PHE A 696 23.45 -4.19 -5.09
C PHE A 696 23.57 -2.69 -5.21
N ALA A 697 24.51 -2.10 -4.49
CA ALA A 697 24.87 -0.70 -4.58
C ALA A 697 26.34 -0.57 -4.99
N ASN A 698 26.61 0.28 -5.98
CA ASN A 698 27.93 0.72 -6.34
C ASN A 698 27.90 2.25 -6.45
N ILE A 699 28.58 2.93 -5.55
CA ILE A 699 28.68 4.40 -5.55
C ILE A 699 30.05 4.79 -6.04
N GLU A 700 30.15 4.99 -7.34
CA GLU A 700 31.35 5.36 -8.05
C GLU A 700 31.22 6.74 -8.69
N SER A 701 32.27 7.54 -8.61
CA SER A 701 32.32 8.86 -9.23
C SER A 701 32.68 8.85 -10.71
N ASP A 702 33.30 7.75 -11.19
CA ASP A 702 33.68 7.54 -12.58
C ASP A 702 32.84 6.43 -13.22
N PRO A 703 31.85 6.76 -14.05
CA PRO A 703 30.98 5.76 -14.66
C PRO A 703 31.67 4.74 -15.58
N SER A 704 32.97 4.90 -15.84
CA SER A 704 33.77 3.93 -16.58
C SER A 704 34.42 2.85 -15.69
N GLN A 705 34.22 2.94 -14.37
CA GLN A 705 34.79 2.02 -13.37
C GLN A 705 33.70 1.42 -12.47
N ILE A 706 32.53 1.16 -13.03
CA ILE A 706 31.44 0.52 -12.30
C ILE A 706 31.78 -0.95 -12.05
N ASP A 707 31.78 -1.33 -10.78
CA ASP A 707 31.94 -2.72 -10.36
C ASP A 707 30.64 -3.52 -10.62
N GLU A 708 30.79 -4.84 -10.69
CA GLU A 708 29.70 -5.73 -11.05
C GLU A 708 29.56 -6.86 -10.01
N LEU A 709 28.31 -7.22 -9.74
CA LEU A 709 27.96 -8.45 -9.06
C LEU A 709 27.53 -9.47 -10.13
N THR A 710 28.07 -10.68 -10.06
CA THR A 710 27.69 -11.77 -10.94
C THR A 710 26.99 -12.89 -10.19
N PHE A 711 25.89 -13.39 -10.76
CA PHE A 711 25.29 -14.65 -10.36
C PHE A 711 25.64 -15.72 -11.39
N SER A 712 26.13 -16.87 -10.92
CA SER A 712 26.64 -17.95 -11.77
C SER A 712 26.11 -19.31 -11.34
N ILE A 713 25.96 -20.21 -12.28
CA ILE A 713 25.46 -21.57 -12.08
C ILE A 713 26.56 -22.55 -12.48
N SER A 714 26.76 -23.58 -11.65
CA SER A 714 27.63 -24.72 -11.91
C SER A 714 26.80 -25.99 -12.02
N ALA A 715 27.07 -26.80 -13.04
CA ALA A 715 26.49 -28.13 -13.19
C ALA A 715 27.42 -29.27 -12.76
N ASP A 716 28.60 -28.97 -12.25
CA ASP A 716 29.67 -29.96 -11.97
C ASP A 716 30.21 -29.87 -10.53
N GLY A 717 29.37 -29.40 -9.59
CA GLY A 717 29.69 -29.28 -8.17
C GLY A 717 30.72 -28.19 -7.85
N GLY A 718 30.64 -27.07 -8.60
CA GLY A 718 31.48 -25.89 -8.37
C GLY A 718 32.84 -25.91 -9.04
N VAL A 719 33.10 -26.86 -9.93
CA VAL A 719 34.39 -26.96 -10.68
C VAL A 719 34.42 -25.93 -11.81
N THR A 720 33.30 -25.76 -12.53
CA THR A 720 33.17 -24.73 -13.55
C THR A 720 31.89 -23.92 -13.31
N TRP A 721 31.92 -22.62 -13.65
CA TRP A 721 30.83 -21.68 -13.43
C TRP A 721 30.43 -20.97 -14.72
N THR A 722 29.14 -20.90 -15.00
CA THR A 722 28.59 -20.16 -16.13
C THR A 722 27.81 -18.98 -15.57
N THR A 723 28.13 -17.74 -15.96
CA THR A 723 27.43 -16.54 -15.53
C THR A 723 26.03 -16.48 -16.11
N ALA A 724 25.05 -16.31 -15.23
CA ALA A 724 23.64 -16.23 -15.58
C ALA A 724 23.11 -14.78 -15.51
N LEU A 725 23.65 -13.97 -14.59
CA LEU A 725 23.22 -12.58 -14.38
C LEU A 725 24.45 -11.73 -14.05
N VAL A 726 24.44 -10.48 -14.53
CA VAL A 726 25.41 -9.43 -14.15
C VAL A 726 24.63 -8.20 -13.75
N VAL A 727 24.81 -7.75 -12.52
CA VAL A 727 24.24 -6.50 -12.00
C VAL A 727 25.35 -5.48 -11.82
N GLY A 728 25.13 -4.25 -12.14
CA GLY A 728 26.14 -3.23 -12.44
C GLY A 728 26.19 -3.03 -13.95
N GLY A 729 27.15 -2.38 -14.51
CA GLY A 729 27.27 -2.22 -15.96
C GLY A 729 25.96 -1.83 -16.68
N ALA A 730 25.42 -2.74 -17.50
CA ALA A 730 24.23 -2.49 -18.33
C ALA A 730 22.91 -2.50 -17.55
N LEU A 731 22.80 -3.30 -16.48
CA LEU A 731 21.60 -3.32 -15.63
C LEU A 731 21.61 -2.21 -14.57
N GLY A 732 22.76 -1.55 -14.37
CA GLY A 732 22.92 -0.53 -13.37
C GLY A 732 22.88 -1.09 -11.93
N THR A 733 22.96 -0.17 -10.98
CA THR A 733 22.79 -0.44 -9.54
C THR A 733 21.56 0.32 -9.07
N SER A 734 20.67 -0.33 -8.31
CA SER A 734 19.42 0.30 -7.87
C SER A 734 19.47 0.77 -6.42
N SER A 735 20.41 0.24 -5.61
CA SER A 735 20.41 0.46 -4.15
C SER A 735 19.04 0.16 -3.50
N SER A 736 18.39 -0.87 -4.00
CA SER A 736 17.10 -1.38 -3.52
C SER A 736 17.00 -2.87 -3.77
N TRP A 737 16.15 -3.57 -3.03
CA TRP A 737 15.87 -4.97 -3.27
C TRP A 737 15.22 -5.19 -4.64
N GLN A 738 15.71 -6.17 -5.39
CA GLN A 738 15.19 -6.54 -6.70
C GLN A 738 15.05 -8.06 -6.78
N GLY A 739 13.88 -8.54 -7.19
CA GLY A 739 13.61 -9.95 -7.43
C GLY A 739 14.17 -10.40 -8.79
N PHE A 740 14.81 -11.58 -8.82
CA PHE A 740 15.29 -12.21 -10.03
C PHE A 740 14.79 -13.65 -10.11
N GLN A 741 14.46 -14.10 -11.32
CA GLN A 741 14.05 -15.47 -11.60
C GLN A 741 14.78 -15.95 -12.87
N ILE A 742 15.47 -17.10 -12.78
CA ILE A 742 16.33 -17.58 -13.84
C ILE A 742 16.07 -19.08 -14.08
N PRO A 743 15.60 -19.48 -15.28
CA PRO A 743 15.49 -20.89 -15.64
C PRO A 743 16.89 -21.51 -15.77
N VAL A 744 17.18 -22.53 -14.98
CA VAL A 744 18.52 -23.15 -14.90
C VAL A 744 18.97 -23.72 -16.26
N ALA A 745 18.05 -24.33 -17.01
CA ALA A 745 18.32 -24.93 -18.32
C ALA A 745 18.75 -23.93 -19.40
N THR A 746 18.45 -22.65 -19.23
CA THR A 746 18.90 -21.61 -20.18
C THR A 746 20.39 -21.28 -20.01
N VAL A 747 20.97 -21.62 -18.87
CA VAL A 747 22.37 -21.32 -18.50
C VAL A 747 23.26 -22.54 -18.57
N VAL A 748 22.85 -23.64 -17.92
CA VAL A 748 23.57 -24.91 -17.90
C VAL A 748 22.57 -26.06 -18.01
N THR A 749 23.03 -27.24 -18.45
CA THR A 749 22.20 -28.46 -18.32
C THR A 749 22.12 -28.84 -16.85
N PRO A 750 20.91 -28.88 -16.23
CA PRO A 750 20.73 -29.22 -14.81
C PRO A 750 21.32 -30.61 -14.51
N SER A 751 21.97 -30.78 -13.38
CA SER A 751 22.64 -32.00 -12.97
C SER A 751 22.34 -32.36 -11.51
N ALA A 752 22.77 -33.55 -11.09
CA ALA A 752 22.67 -33.94 -9.68
C ALA A 752 23.58 -33.14 -8.73
N ASN A 753 24.48 -32.32 -9.26
CA ASN A 753 25.43 -31.53 -8.51
C ASN A 753 25.37 -30.03 -8.92
N THR A 754 24.17 -29.48 -9.14
CA THR A 754 24.00 -28.09 -9.51
C THR A 754 24.23 -27.19 -8.30
N MET A 755 25.01 -26.13 -8.48
CA MET A 755 25.31 -25.15 -7.43
C MET A 755 25.17 -23.72 -7.96
N PHE A 756 24.94 -22.78 -7.07
CA PHE A 756 24.73 -21.36 -7.36
C PHE A 756 25.75 -20.50 -6.63
N ARG A 757 26.15 -19.39 -7.25
CA ARG A 757 27.17 -18.51 -6.69
C ARG A 757 26.89 -17.06 -7.00
N PHE A 758 26.92 -16.22 -5.93
CA PHE A 758 26.98 -14.77 -6.03
C PHE A 758 28.42 -14.32 -5.83
N SER A 759 28.93 -13.46 -6.69
CA SER A 759 30.32 -13.00 -6.66
C SER A 759 30.33 -11.48 -6.86
N ALA A 760 30.80 -10.73 -5.88
CA ALA A 760 30.94 -9.28 -5.90
C ALA A 760 32.41 -8.88 -5.73
N ALA A 761 32.80 -7.74 -6.30
CA ALA A 761 34.13 -7.19 -6.18
C ALA A 761 34.10 -5.65 -6.24
N ASP A 762 35.02 -4.99 -5.55
CA ASP A 762 35.44 -3.61 -5.75
C ASP A 762 36.88 -3.61 -6.22
N SER A 763 37.11 -3.56 -7.51
CA SER A 763 38.45 -3.68 -8.09
C SER A 763 38.63 -2.85 -9.38
N PRO A 764 39.48 -1.79 -9.33
CA PRO A 764 40.34 -1.39 -8.21
C PRO A 764 39.50 -0.81 -7.05
N ASN A 765 39.91 -1.06 -5.79
CA ASN A 765 39.27 -0.53 -4.60
C ASN A 765 39.23 1.01 -4.62
N ASN A 766 38.09 1.59 -5.02
CA ASN A 766 37.91 3.02 -5.23
C ASN A 766 36.44 3.48 -5.15
N SER A 767 35.50 2.55 -4.90
CA SER A 767 34.07 2.83 -4.81
C SER A 767 33.45 2.30 -3.50
N LEU A 768 32.19 2.55 -3.26
CA LEU A 768 31.42 1.91 -2.20
C LEU A 768 30.61 0.79 -2.83
N VAL A 769 30.99 -0.44 -2.60
CA VAL A 769 30.30 -1.64 -3.10
C VAL A 769 29.66 -2.39 -1.95
N GLU A 770 28.32 -2.50 -2.00
CA GLU A 770 27.53 -3.25 -1.04
C GLU A 770 26.59 -4.20 -1.76
N ALA A 771 26.49 -5.43 -1.27
CA ALA A 771 25.58 -6.43 -1.82
C ALA A 771 24.85 -7.19 -0.70
N ALA A 772 23.62 -7.61 -0.99
CA ALA A 772 22.90 -8.53 -0.13
C ALA A 772 22.04 -9.50 -0.94
N VAL A 773 21.77 -10.68 -0.38
CA VAL A 773 20.97 -11.75 -0.99
C VAL A 773 20.00 -12.29 0.05
N ASP A 774 18.75 -12.46 -0.39
CA ASP A 774 17.65 -12.98 0.44
C ASP A 774 16.66 -13.82 -0.37
N ASP A 775 15.77 -14.56 0.32
CA ASP A 775 14.66 -15.32 -0.26
C ASP A 775 15.07 -16.21 -1.45
N PHE A 776 16.09 -17.04 -1.25
CA PHE A 776 16.58 -17.92 -2.29
C PHE A 776 15.68 -19.15 -2.44
N VAL A 777 15.12 -19.38 -3.63
CA VAL A 777 14.21 -20.48 -3.92
C VAL A 777 14.71 -21.24 -5.15
N VAL A 778 14.82 -22.57 -5.03
CA VAL A 778 14.96 -23.48 -6.16
C VAL A 778 13.64 -24.19 -6.36
N GLU A 779 12.97 -23.90 -7.46
CA GLU A 779 11.74 -24.55 -7.85
C GLU A 779 12.00 -25.57 -8.94
N THR A 780 11.52 -26.79 -8.75
CA THR A 780 11.59 -27.84 -9.75
C THR A 780 10.21 -28.34 -10.09
N VAL A 781 9.96 -28.58 -11.37
CA VAL A 781 8.73 -29.18 -11.85
C VAL A 781 9.06 -30.41 -12.70
N ASN A 782 8.27 -31.44 -12.52
CA ASN A 782 8.41 -32.70 -13.25
C ASN A 782 7.16 -32.96 -14.08
N CYS A 783 7.35 -33.43 -15.32
CA CYS A 783 6.24 -33.91 -16.13
C CYS A 783 5.95 -35.36 -15.77
N SER A 784 4.83 -35.64 -15.18
CA SER A 784 4.34 -37.00 -14.98
C SER A 784 4.06 -37.59 -16.36
N GLY A 785 4.97 -38.46 -16.86
CA GLY A 785 4.74 -39.19 -18.09
C GLY A 785 5.76 -39.02 -19.23
N THR A 786 6.83 -38.26 -19.08
CA THR A 786 7.89 -38.15 -20.15
C THR A 786 9.28 -38.59 -19.73
N GLY A 787 9.45 -39.18 -18.52
CA GLY A 787 10.77 -39.61 -18.00
C GLY A 787 10.90 -41.08 -17.59
N GLY A 788 9.84 -41.84 -17.63
CA GLY A 788 10.00 -43.30 -17.49
C GLY A 788 10.60 -43.89 -18.74
N ASN A 789 11.69 -44.69 -18.60
CA ASN A 789 12.19 -45.45 -19.74
C ASN A 789 11.05 -46.23 -20.40
N SER A 790 10.89 -46.10 -21.71
CA SER A 790 9.90 -46.88 -22.44
C SER A 790 10.07 -48.37 -22.15
N PHE A 791 9.01 -49.05 -21.81
CA PHE A 791 9.06 -50.47 -21.45
C PHE A 791 8.00 -51.25 -22.23
N LEU A 792 8.08 -52.58 -22.18
CA LEU A 792 7.03 -53.50 -22.66
C LEU A 792 6.38 -54.09 -21.41
N ARG A 793 5.07 -53.85 -21.23
CA ARG A 793 4.39 -54.31 -20.04
C ARG A 793 4.42 -55.86 -19.95
N GLY A 794 4.88 -56.35 -18.82
CA GLY A 794 5.07 -57.76 -18.57
C GLY A 794 6.44 -58.34 -18.95
N ASP A 795 7.29 -57.60 -19.67
CA ASP A 795 8.71 -57.95 -19.94
C ASP A 795 9.58 -57.53 -18.74
N VAL A 796 9.52 -58.31 -17.68
CA VAL A 796 10.10 -57.98 -16.39
C VAL A 796 11.61 -58.12 -16.34
N ASN A 797 12.14 -59.03 -17.18
CA ASN A 797 13.58 -59.29 -17.30
C ASN A 797 14.25 -58.40 -18.35
N ILE A 798 13.47 -57.59 -19.11
CA ILE A 798 13.91 -56.59 -20.09
C ILE A 798 14.74 -57.27 -21.22
N ASP A 799 14.31 -58.46 -21.69
CA ASP A 799 14.96 -59.13 -22.80
C ASP A 799 14.28 -58.86 -24.15
N GLY A 800 13.18 -58.10 -24.16
CA GLY A 800 12.40 -57.73 -25.33
C GLY A 800 11.38 -58.78 -25.77
N ASN A 801 11.19 -59.81 -24.96
CA ASN A 801 10.22 -60.85 -25.26
C ASN A 801 9.31 -61.06 -24.06
N LEU A 802 8.00 -61.21 -24.31
CA LEU A 802 7.06 -61.62 -23.28
C LEU A 802 6.98 -63.14 -23.27
N ASP A 803 7.60 -63.78 -22.26
CA ASP A 803 7.64 -65.24 -22.16
C ASP A 803 7.56 -65.76 -20.70
N ILE A 804 7.78 -67.04 -20.45
CA ILE A 804 7.62 -67.61 -19.09
C ILE A 804 8.68 -67.15 -18.10
N SER A 805 9.77 -66.57 -18.56
CA SER A 805 10.81 -65.99 -17.67
C SER A 805 10.34 -64.76 -16.91
N ASP A 806 9.38 -64.01 -17.48
CA ASP A 806 8.87 -62.76 -16.90
C ASP A 806 8.06 -62.98 -15.62
N PRO A 807 6.98 -63.81 -15.64
CA PRO A 807 6.27 -64.09 -14.39
C PRO A 807 7.15 -64.79 -13.34
N VAL A 808 8.18 -65.49 -13.76
CA VAL A 808 9.18 -66.06 -12.83
C VAL A 808 10.02 -64.92 -12.21
N SER A 809 10.35 -63.90 -12.94
CA SER A 809 11.06 -62.72 -12.44
C SER A 809 10.22 -61.95 -11.47
N VAL A 810 8.90 -61.73 -11.72
CA VAL A 810 7.97 -61.16 -10.73
C VAL A 810 7.95 -61.99 -9.44
N LEU A 811 7.82 -63.32 -9.56
CA LEU A 811 7.79 -64.18 -8.38
C LEU A 811 9.14 -64.16 -7.61
N GLN A 812 10.27 -64.07 -8.30
CA GLN A 812 11.58 -63.92 -7.66
C GLN A 812 11.73 -62.60 -6.95
N MET A 813 11.22 -61.50 -7.51
CA MET A 813 11.13 -60.24 -6.85
C MET A 813 10.30 -60.32 -5.56
N LEU A 814 9.06 -60.84 -5.66
CA LEU A 814 8.14 -60.90 -4.54
C LEU A 814 8.58 -61.82 -3.39
N PHE A 815 9.23 -62.98 -3.72
CA PHE A 815 9.53 -64.00 -2.70
C PHE A 815 11.01 -64.13 -2.34
N ASN A 816 11.91 -63.68 -3.20
CA ASN A 816 13.36 -63.70 -2.96
C ASN A 816 13.99 -62.34 -2.79
N GLY A 817 13.25 -61.28 -3.05
CA GLY A 817 13.73 -59.89 -2.98
C GLY A 817 14.72 -59.57 -4.10
N SER A 818 14.62 -60.23 -5.26
CA SER A 818 15.41 -59.91 -6.44
C SER A 818 14.98 -58.55 -6.99
N ALA A 819 15.92 -57.67 -7.32
CA ALA A 819 15.60 -56.43 -7.98
C ALA A 819 15.18 -56.70 -9.42
N VAL A 820 14.18 -55.97 -9.92
CA VAL A 820 13.79 -55.90 -11.34
C VAL A 820 14.27 -54.55 -11.90
N GLY A 821 14.44 -54.48 -13.20
CA GLY A 821 14.94 -53.25 -13.85
C GLY A 821 13.86 -52.23 -14.18
N CYS A 822 12.59 -52.66 -14.09
CA CYS A 822 11.42 -51.83 -14.40
C CYS A 822 10.22 -52.32 -13.58
N ASP A 823 9.82 -51.54 -12.61
CA ASP A 823 8.69 -51.86 -11.73
C ASP A 823 7.35 -51.77 -12.49
N ASP A 824 7.20 -50.82 -13.41
CA ASP A 824 6.04 -50.71 -14.31
C ASP A 824 5.86 -51.94 -15.23
N ALA A 825 6.97 -52.49 -15.75
CA ALA A 825 6.89 -53.71 -16.52
C ALA A 825 6.46 -54.91 -15.67
N ALA A 826 6.81 -54.89 -14.36
CA ALA A 826 6.44 -55.89 -13.41
C ALA A 826 4.99 -55.81 -12.91
N ASP A 827 4.40 -54.60 -12.93
CA ASP A 827 2.94 -54.37 -12.73
C ASP A 827 2.15 -54.71 -14.01
N ALA A 828 2.04 -56.02 -14.24
CA ALA A 828 1.52 -56.51 -15.49
C ALA A 828 -0.01 -56.34 -15.62
N ASN A 829 -0.71 -56.02 -14.52
CA ASN A 829 -2.14 -55.82 -14.54
C ASN A 829 -2.52 -54.33 -14.46
N ASP A 830 -1.53 -53.43 -14.29
CA ASP A 830 -1.67 -51.97 -14.25
C ASP A 830 -2.61 -51.49 -13.12
N ASP A 831 -2.37 -52.08 -11.91
CA ASP A 831 -3.15 -51.71 -10.72
C ASP A 831 -2.36 -50.86 -9.70
N GLY A 832 -1.10 -50.49 -10.03
CA GLY A 832 -0.19 -49.69 -9.20
C GLY A 832 0.40 -50.48 -8.02
N MET A 833 0.29 -51.79 -7.99
CA MET A 833 0.74 -52.63 -6.90
C MET A 833 1.46 -53.88 -7.35
N LEU A 834 2.77 -54.00 -7.05
CA LEU A 834 3.54 -55.17 -7.32
C LEU A 834 3.17 -56.32 -6.39
N ASN A 835 2.46 -57.33 -6.93
CA ASN A 835 1.96 -58.48 -6.17
C ASN A 835 1.81 -59.75 -7.04
N ILE A 836 1.27 -60.82 -6.48
CA ILE A 836 1.15 -62.07 -7.19
C ILE A 836 0.13 -62.02 -8.37
N ALA A 837 -0.76 -61.01 -8.41
CA ALA A 837 -1.69 -60.85 -9.49
C ALA A 837 -1.01 -60.54 -10.82
N ASP A 838 0.14 -59.84 -10.77
CA ASP A 838 0.94 -59.49 -11.93
C ASP A 838 1.53 -60.73 -12.61
N ALA A 839 2.15 -61.58 -11.83
CA ALA A 839 2.62 -62.85 -12.34
C ALA A 839 1.49 -63.69 -12.99
N VAL A 840 0.27 -63.67 -12.38
CA VAL A 840 -0.91 -64.31 -12.89
C VAL A 840 -1.41 -63.65 -14.18
N ALA A 841 -1.32 -62.33 -14.27
CA ALA A 841 -1.70 -61.56 -15.45
C ALA A 841 -0.82 -61.96 -16.66
N VAL A 842 0.49 -61.99 -16.47
CA VAL A 842 1.46 -62.42 -17.51
C VAL A 842 1.17 -63.85 -17.94
N LEU A 843 1.02 -64.80 -16.98
CA LEU A 843 0.71 -66.19 -17.28
C LEU A 843 -0.64 -66.36 -18.03
N SER A 844 -1.64 -65.57 -17.65
CA SER A 844 -2.94 -65.57 -18.29
C SER A 844 -2.88 -65.03 -19.74
N SER A 845 -2.07 -64.01 -19.97
CA SER A 845 -1.79 -63.51 -21.32
C SER A 845 -1.08 -64.56 -22.19
N LEU A 846 -0.05 -65.22 -21.63
CA LEU A 846 0.73 -66.23 -22.38
C LEU A 846 -0.04 -67.55 -22.68
N PHE A 847 -0.85 -68.03 -21.72
CA PHE A 847 -1.44 -69.36 -21.78
C PHE A 847 -2.93 -69.41 -21.69
N GLY A 848 -3.61 -68.36 -21.19
CA GLY A 848 -5.04 -68.34 -20.93
C GLY A 848 -5.91 -67.99 -22.14
N GLY A 849 -5.38 -67.37 -23.15
CA GLY A 849 -6.07 -66.95 -24.37
C GLY A 849 -7.19 -65.90 -24.12
N THR A 850 -7.19 -65.28 -22.97
CA THR A 850 -8.22 -64.31 -22.54
C THR A 850 -7.56 -62.94 -22.27
N GLY A 851 -7.22 -62.18 -23.31
CA GLY A 851 -6.85 -60.78 -23.24
C GLY A 851 -5.33 -60.51 -23.36
N SER A 852 -5.02 -59.39 -23.98
CA SER A 852 -3.66 -58.78 -23.93
C SER A 852 -3.51 -58.11 -22.55
N LEU A 853 -2.28 -57.96 -22.09
CA LEU A 853 -1.93 -57.08 -20.98
C LEU A 853 -2.38 -55.64 -21.29
N PRO A 854 -2.57 -54.78 -20.31
CA PRO A 854 -2.71 -53.34 -20.54
C PRO A 854 -1.54 -52.75 -21.35
N GLU A 855 -1.73 -51.59 -21.96
CA GLU A 855 -0.64 -50.93 -22.70
C GLU A 855 0.47 -50.47 -21.72
N PRO A 856 1.74 -50.40 -22.15
CA PRO A 856 2.24 -50.52 -23.54
C PRO A 856 2.52 -52.01 -23.94
N ASN A 857 1.85 -52.41 -25.02
CA ASN A 857 2.02 -53.79 -25.61
C ASN A 857 3.19 -53.89 -26.58
N VAL A 858 3.88 -52.80 -26.81
CA VAL A 858 5.14 -52.65 -27.53
C VAL A 858 5.98 -51.63 -26.73
N CYS A 859 7.28 -51.63 -26.95
CA CYS A 859 8.11 -50.68 -26.24
C CYS A 859 7.56 -49.23 -26.34
N GLY A 860 7.12 -48.68 -25.26
CA GLY A 860 6.47 -47.37 -25.15
C GLY A 860 6.45 -46.84 -23.74
N PRO A 861 6.08 -45.54 -23.56
CA PRO A 861 5.89 -44.94 -22.24
C PRO A 861 4.67 -45.52 -21.52
N ASP A 862 4.66 -45.45 -20.22
CA ASP A 862 3.47 -45.80 -19.40
C ASP A 862 2.29 -44.85 -19.70
N PRO A 863 1.08 -45.40 -20.08
CA PRO A 863 -0.07 -44.60 -20.28
C PRO A 863 -0.85 -44.25 -18.97
N THR A 864 -0.47 -44.87 -17.85
CA THR A 864 -1.09 -44.68 -16.54
C THR A 864 -0.13 -44.02 -15.56
N ALA A 865 -0.64 -43.05 -14.79
CA ALA A 865 0.17 -42.37 -13.79
C ALA A 865 0.09 -43.13 -12.46
N ASP A 866 1.20 -43.76 -12.03
CA ASP A 866 1.33 -44.32 -10.70
C ASP A 866 2.73 -44.04 -10.12
N ALA A 867 3.10 -44.71 -8.99
CA ALA A 867 4.35 -44.47 -8.31
C ALA A 867 5.47 -45.47 -8.70
N LEU A 868 5.23 -46.30 -9.73
CA LEU A 868 6.17 -47.30 -10.19
C LEU A 868 7.04 -46.69 -11.32
N GLU A 869 8.34 -47.00 -11.33
CA GLU A 869 9.29 -46.45 -12.27
C GLU A 869 10.14 -47.55 -12.94
N CYS A 870 10.64 -47.23 -14.12
CA CYS A 870 11.59 -48.10 -14.82
C CYS A 870 12.99 -47.51 -14.76
N ALA A 871 13.88 -48.11 -14.01
CA ALA A 871 15.29 -47.75 -14.00
C ALA A 871 16.03 -48.06 -15.33
N THR A 872 15.53 -49.05 -16.06
CA THR A 872 16.03 -49.45 -17.39
C THR A 872 14.86 -49.73 -18.32
N GLY A 873 14.90 -49.17 -19.51
CA GLY A 873 13.88 -49.33 -20.53
C GLY A 873 14.04 -50.57 -21.42
N CYS A 874 13.25 -50.63 -22.47
CA CYS A 874 13.36 -51.65 -23.49
C CYS A 874 14.79 -51.82 -24.04
N PRO A 875 15.19 -53.03 -24.40
CA PRO A 875 16.52 -53.29 -24.98
C PRO A 875 16.74 -52.64 -26.34
#